data_acce55736b442a603f5736a09b129614
#
_entry.id   acce55736b442a603f5736a09b129614
#
_cell.length_a   1.000
_cell.length_b   1.000
_cell.length_c   1.000
_cell.angle_alpha   90.00
_cell.angle_beta   90.00
_cell.angle_gamma   90.00
#
_symmetry.space_group_name_H-M   'P 1'
#
loop_
_entity.id
_entity.type
_entity.pdbx_description
1 polymer ?
#
loop_
_entity_poly.entity_id
_entity_poly.type
_entity_poly.pdbx_seq_one_letter_code
_entity_poly.pdbx_strand_id
1 'polypeptide(L)'
;MKSKFSLFLILSVIIAGAVFAGGCLSSDKDADLDNIGMASFKSESEMKSFFGKGTDSSNSSSSAGGKLRDDVAPTAAPSMMAEPESAADSGVSGGYSQTNVQISGVDEADIVKTDGKIIYYTPGLHYTRNITLHTDEKYSYYTYDTYQMTLVINALPAATASIISNITDTGGNLYLADDRLITISTGYKENKIIAYDISDPSKPVKAWEQTFEGYYSDSRLIDGTLYFVSQEYGFDVFPITYMGRKLAYSDCYYPFGPDIIRPNADVTYFVAKIDAKTGSVEDTVALISSYRSTLFVSGDNLYLTNYYYPDTRIMYLDFVQNNGSDYLPSSVMSTVKKIMGYELSNNIKYMAVSETISDHISTLNEAEITKFYDTFYTDYDAYSADLILKAEKTGITKVNLETFDVISGSVPGRIDDKFFMDEADGFLRVVSTLGDNWRANESTLRSRVTVFDENMEIVGMLDHIAANEYVQTTRYVGNTLYLMTYNNEDPFLLIDLADPENPKISGNLKLQGTYSYIHPIGDNLLVGFGTTGDWRDWRTKLSLYDVSNPSNPIELDAFFFNPDEYGSFYDYHGFTWNAARNLMVVPGYDTAFVFEIKDGKITLMKEDVHKNGYVARSAYIGENLYVFSDVEIHVYNMNNWQRVNTLSIEQPVYPDYGLIYPTHGGPIYPTHEEPIYG
;
A
#
# COMPACT_ATOMS: atom_id res chain seq x y z
N MET A 1 51.98 -5.19 51.56
CA MET A 1 52.95 -4.42 50.70
C MET A 1 52.33 -4.27 49.31
N LYS A 2 52.08 -3.02 48.94
CA LYS A 2 51.91 -2.44 47.59
C LYS A 2 50.98 -3.19 46.63
N SER A 3 49.69 -2.84 46.51
CA SER A 3 49.17 -1.71 45.69
C SER A 3 49.55 -1.80 44.21
N LYS A 4 48.55 -2.09 43.39
CA LYS A 4 48.34 -1.41 42.10
C LYS A 4 46.86 -1.43 41.70
N PHE A 5 46.23 -0.30 41.87
CA PHE A 5 45.00 0.11 41.19
C PHE A 5 45.30 0.21 39.69
N SER A 6 44.47 -0.36 38.87
CA SER A 6 44.40 -0.01 37.45
C SER A 6 43.00 0.51 37.14
N LEU A 7 43.01 1.75 36.83
CA LEU A 7 41.94 2.64 36.37
C LEU A 7 41.44 2.17 35.01
N PHE A 8 40.19 1.70 34.90
CA PHE A 8 39.52 1.55 33.61
C PHE A 8 38.93 2.90 33.23
N LEU A 9 39.56 3.50 32.25
CA LEU A 9 39.10 4.72 31.58
C LEU A 9 37.99 4.32 30.59
N ILE A 10 36.78 4.79 30.82
CA ILE A 10 35.68 4.77 29.87
C ILE A 10 36.03 5.71 28.73
N LEU A 11 36.29 5.18 27.56
CA LEU A 11 36.46 5.97 26.33
C LEU A 11 35.14 5.90 25.54
N SER A 12 34.27 6.88 25.76
CA SER A 12 33.15 7.20 24.89
C SER A 12 33.73 7.74 23.59
N VAL A 13 33.68 6.98 22.52
CA VAL A 13 33.99 7.47 21.18
C VAL A 13 32.69 7.99 20.57
N ILE A 14 32.57 9.31 20.61
CA ILE A 14 31.63 10.05 19.76
C ILE A 14 32.19 9.96 18.34
N ILE A 15 31.54 9.21 17.47
CA ILE A 15 31.80 9.30 16.02
C ILE A 15 30.85 10.36 15.47
N ALA A 16 31.31 11.59 15.49
CA ALA A 16 30.73 12.69 14.73
C ALA A 16 31.61 12.97 13.52
N GLY A 17 31.05 12.96 12.34
CA GLY A 17 31.60 13.66 11.19
C GLY A 17 32.21 12.78 10.10
N ALA A 18 31.38 12.24 9.21
CA ALA A 18 31.85 11.92 7.87
C ALA A 18 31.77 13.19 7.01
N VAL A 19 32.93 13.77 6.79
CA VAL A 19 33.14 14.85 5.82
C VAL A 19 33.00 14.26 4.43
N PHE A 20 32.06 14.81 3.62
CA PHE A 20 32.01 14.55 2.20
C PHE A 20 33.26 15.15 1.52
N ALA A 21 34.32 14.37 1.44
CA ALA A 21 35.39 14.59 0.48
C ALA A 21 35.15 13.64 -0.68
N GLY A 22 35.13 14.16 -1.92
CA GLY A 22 35.06 13.36 -3.14
C GLY A 22 36.13 12.28 -3.13
N GLY A 23 35.73 11.07 -2.68
CA GLY A 23 36.61 9.91 -2.61
C GLY A 23 36.60 9.20 -3.95
N CYS A 24 37.77 8.98 -4.51
CA CYS A 24 38.00 7.94 -5.51
C CYS A 24 37.40 6.63 -4.98
N LEU A 25 36.63 5.95 -5.81
CA LEU A 25 36.17 4.59 -5.56
C LEU A 25 37.39 3.72 -5.21
N SER A 26 37.55 3.39 -3.95
CA SER A 26 38.50 2.39 -3.50
C SER A 26 37.94 1.01 -3.82
N SER A 27 38.80 0.10 -4.21
CA SER A 27 38.49 -1.29 -4.60
C SER A 27 38.14 -2.17 -3.40
N ASP A 28 37.27 -1.72 -2.49
CA ASP A 28 36.70 -2.58 -1.47
C ASP A 28 35.52 -3.33 -2.09
N LYS A 29 35.68 -4.64 -2.24
CA LYS A 29 34.77 -5.56 -2.94
C LYS A 29 33.40 -5.73 -2.28
N ASP A 30 33.18 -5.13 -1.11
CA ASP A 30 31.90 -5.07 -0.41
C ASP A 30 31.64 -3.60 -0.10
N ALA A 31 31.09 -2.86 -1.08
CA ALA A 31 30.36 -1.65 -0.74
C ALA A 31 29.39 -2.04 0.37
N ASP A 32 29.38 -1.31 1.48
CA ASP A 32 28.47 -1.59 2.61
C ASP A 32 27.02 -1.34 2.15
N LEU A 33 26.47 -2.35 1.48
CA LEU A 33 25.12 -2.32 0.92
C LEU A 33 24.05 -2.28 2.03
N ASP A 34 24.44 -2.43 3.28
CA ASP A 34 23.56 -2.37 4.44
C ASP A 34 23.43 -0.96 5.00
N ASN A 35 24.29 -0.02 4.58
CA ASN A 35 24.23 1.37 5.00
C ASN A 35 23.15 2.16 4.24
N ILE A 36 21.89 1.78 4.44
CA ILE A 36 20.71 2.48 3.90
C ILE A 36 19.78 2.90 5.04
N GLY A 37 19.06 4.00 4.84
CA GLY A 37 18.14 4.49 5.85
C GLY A 37 17.55 5.86 5.53
N MET A 38 17.03 6.50 6.56
CA MET A 38 16.51 7.87 6.51
C MET A 38 17.33 8.77 7.41
N ALA A 39 17.56 10.02 6.99
CA ALA A 39 18.23 11.04 7.78
C ALA A 39 17.49 12.37 7.68
N SER A 40 17.44 13.13 8.76
CA SER A 40 16.97 14.52 8.73
C SER A 40 18.03 15.42 8.11
N PHE A 41 17.58 16.48 7.44
CA PHE A 41 18.52 17.50 6.95
C PHE A 41 19.16 18.26 8.12
N LYS A 42 20.46 18.48 8.02
CA LYS A 42 21.25 19.23 9.04
C LYS A 42 21.20 20.73 8.83
N SER A 43 20.81 21.18 7.64
CA SER A 43 20.75 22.60 7.30
C SER A 43 19.87 22.83 6.05
N GLU A 44 19.40 24.08 5.92
CA GLU A 44 18.68 24.53 4.72
C GLU A 44 19.53 24.44 3.44
N SER A 45 20.84 24.62 3.55
CA SER A 45 21.77 24.48 2.40
C SER A 45 21.92 23.03 1.94
N GLU A 46 21.90 22.07 2.85
CA GLU A 46 21.92 20.65 2.54
C GLU A 46 20.63 20.23 1.84
N MET A 47 19.48 20.63 2.40
CA MET A 47 18.18 20.40 1.79
C MET A 47 18.10 20.98 0.36
N LYS A 48 18.54 22.23 0.17
CA LYS A 48 18.60 22.86 -1.15
C LYS A 48 19.51 22.11 -2.12
N SER A 49 20.66 21.62 -1.63
CA SER A 49 21.58 20.83 -2.46
C SER A 49 21.01 19.49 -2.86
N PHE A 50 20.22 18.85 -1.98
CA PHE A 50 19.54 17.59 -2.28
C PHE A 50 18.57 17.77 -3.46
N PHE A 51 17.69 18.76 -3.38
CA PHE A 51 16.73 19.07 -4.46
C PHE A 51 17.42 19.56 -5.74
N GLY A 52 18.51 20.32 -5.65
CA GLY A 52 19.27 20.81 -6.81
C GLY A 52 19.99 19.70 -7.60
N LYS A 53 20.29 18.56 -6.98
CA LYS A 53 20.87 17.40 -7.66
C LYS A 53 19.82 16.53 -8.37
N GLY A 54 18.57 16.62 -7.96
CA GLY A 54 17.45 15.84 -8.53
C GLY A 54 17.07 16.23 -9.97
N THR A 55 17.37 17.46 -10.38
CA THR A 55 17.05 17.95 -11.74
C THR A 55 17.90 17.31 -12.83
N ASP A 56 19.07 16.74 -12.51
CA ASP A 56 19.91 16.02 -13.48
C ASP A 56 19.40 14.61 -13.82
N SER A 57 18.48 14.05 -13.04
CA SER A 57 17.96 12.70 -13.23
C SER A 57 16.62 12.64 -14.00
N SER A 58 15.86 13.74 -14.03
CA SER A 58 14.51 13.78 -14.62
C SER A 58 14.45 14.13 -16.12
N ASN A 59 15.56 14.54 -16.74
CA ASN A 59 15.59 14.97 -18.15
C ASN A 59 15.86 13.86 -19.17
N SER A 60 15.74 12.58 -18.84
CA SER A 60 15.97 11.48 -19.79
C SER A 60 14.72 10.68 -20.23
N SER A 61 13.49 11.15 -19.92
CA SER A 61 12.29 10.42 -20.29
C SER A 61 11.33 11.14 -21.26
N SER A 62 11.83 12.10 -22.06
CA SER A 62 11.01 12.68 -23.13
C SER A 62 11.70 12.52 -24.49
N SER A 63 11.42 11.44 -25.16
CA SER A 63 11.20 11.24 -26.59
C SER A 63 11.70 9.87 -27.08
N ALA A 64 10.92 8.85 -26.86
CA ALA A 64 10.84 7.74 -27.79
C ALA A 64 9.36 7.33 -27.81
N GLY A 65 8.64 7.79 -28.85
CA GLY A 65 7.29 7.34 -29.14
C GLY A 65 7.28 5.86 -29.55
N GLY A 66 7.40 4.99 -28.56
CA GLY A 66 7.10 3.58 -28.66
C GLY A 66 5.69 3.38 -28.14
N LYS A 67 4.78 2.93 -29.01
CA LYS A 67 3.47 2.42 -28.59
C LYS A 67 3.72 1.36 -27.51
N LEU A 68 3.49 1.73 -26.27
CA LEU A 68 3.29 0.77 -25.19
C LEU A 68 2.06 -0.04 -25.58
N ARG A 69 2.24 -1.31 -25.86
CA ARG A 69 1.16 -2.27 -25.74
C ARG A 69 0.75 -2.25 -24.27
N ASP A 70 -0.54 -2.04 -24.04
CA ASP A 70 -1.20 -2.33 -22.79
C ASP A 70 -1.19 -3.87 -22.56
N ASP A 71 -0.04 -4.40 -22.19
CA ASP A 71 -0.01 -5.63 -21.44
C ASP A 71 -0.17 -5.20 -19.98
N VAL A 72 -1.42 -5.07 -19.59
CA VAL A 72 -1.83 -5.00 -18.19
C VAL A 72 -1.37 -6.31 -17.57
N ALA A 73 -0.21 -6.29 -16.93
CA ALA A 73 0.08 -7.29 -15.91
C ALA A 73 -1.08 -7.23 -14.91
N PRO A 74 -1.63 -8.36 -14.46
CA PRO A 74 -2.62 -8.34 -13.42
C PRO A 74 -1.99 -7.60 -12.25
N THR A 75 -2.50 -6.41 -11.95
CA THR A 75 -2.24 -5.76 -10.68
C THR A 75 -2.62 -6.79 -9.65
N ALA A 76 -1.68 -7.19 -8.82
CA ALA A 76 -1.98 -7.96 -7.63
C ALA A 76 -3.13 -7.23 -6.94
N ALA A 77 -4.25 -7.90 -6.77
CA ALA A 77 -5.36 -7.35 -6.05
C ALA A 77 -4.83 -6.96 -4.67
N PRO A 78 -5.15 -5.77 -4.15
CA PRO A 78 -4.73 -5.40 -2.81
C PRO A 78 -5.20 -6.50 -1.87
N SER A 79 -4.28 -7.07 -1.12
CA SER A 79 -4.58 -8.07 -0.11
C SER A 79 -5.39 -7.40 0.99
N MET A 80 -6.36 -8.10 1.53
CA MET A 80 -7.42 -7.55 2.35
C MET A 80 -7.44 -8.20 3.73
N MET A 81 -7.78 -7.47 4.79
CA MET A 81 -7.62 -7.94 6.17
C MET A 81 -8.70 -7.58 7.17
N ALA A 82 -8.72 -8.33 8.25
CA ALA A 82 -9.59 -8.21 9.38
C ALA A 82 -8.84 -8.30 10.72
N GLU A 83 -9.48 -7.83 11.76
CA GLU A 83 -8.96 -7.69 13.12
C GLU A 83 -8.28 -8.94 13.67
N PRO A 84 -7.25 -8.80 14.52
CA PRO A 84 -6.94 -9.78 15.50
C PRO A 84 -8.00 -9.67 16.63
N GLU A 85 -8.99 -10.53 16.63
CA GLU A 85 -9.61 -10.80 17.91
C GLU A 85 -8.49 -11.40 18.80
N SER A 86 -7.98 -10.60 19.74
CA SER A 86 -7.48 -11.22 20.94
C SER A 86 -8.62 -12.12 21.43
N ALA A 87 -8.34 -13.39 21.61
CA ALA A 87 -9.19 -14.30 22.35
C ALA A 87 -9.26 -13.81 23.81
N ALA A 88 -10.02 -12.82 24.04
CA ALA A 88 -10.51 -12.35 25.30
C ALA A 88 -11.69 -11.50 24.96
N ASP A 89 -12.86 -12.13 25.06
CA ASP A 89 -14.05 -11.44 25.45
C ASP A 89 -14.12 -10.02 24.86
N SER A 90 -14.28 -9.93 23.55
CA SER A 90 -15.06 -8.84 23.03
C SER A 90 -16.44 -9.06 23.65
N GLY A 91 -16.49 -8.76 24.93
CA GLY A 91 -17.73 -8.56 25.64
C GLY A 91 -18.51 -7.69 24.72
N VAL A 92 -19.66 -8.16 24.28
CA VAL A 92 -20.66 -7.52 23.45
C VAL A 92 -20.97 -6.13 24.04
N SER A 93 -20.03 -5.22 23.96
CA SER A 93 -20.19 -3.86 24.44
C SER A 93 -20.79 -2.99 23.35
N GLY A 94 -21.97 -3.34 22.87
CA GLY A 94 -22.67 -2.48 21.93
C GLY A 94 -23.64 -3.23 21.03
N GLY A 95 -23.38 -4.46 20.65
CA GLY A 95 -24.25 -5.24 19.78
C GLY A 95 -24.38 -4.68 18.36
N TYR A 96 -23.33 -4.01 17.84
CA TYR A 96 -23.26 -3.48 16.48
C TYR A 96 -21.88 -3.69 15.86
N SER A 97 -21.82 -3.73 14.53
CA SER A 97 -20.57 -3.87 13.79
C SER A 97 -19.74 -2.59 13.83
N GLN A 98 -18.44 -2.77 13.86
CA GLN A 98 -17.47 -1.72 13.65
C GLN A 98 -16.84 -1.87 12.25
N THR A 99 -16.06 -0.90 11.82
CA THR A 99 -15.26 -1.00 10.60
C THR A 99 -14.27 -2.16 10.76
N ASN A 100 -14.17 -2.97 9.72
CA ASN A 100 -13.15 -4.01 9.65
C ASN A 100 -11.78 -3.35 9.44
N VAL A 101 -10.88 -3.45 10.40
CA VAL A 101 -9.59 -2.75 10.41
C VAL A 101 -8.42 -3.73 10.38
N GLN A 102 -7.25 -3.24 9.98
CA GLN A 102 -6.03 -4.05 9.96
C GLN A 102 -5.55 -4.37 11.38
N ILE A 103 -5.52 -3.38 12.25
CA ILE A 103 -5.04 -3.47 13.63
C ILE A 103 -6.15 -3.04 14.58
N SER A 104 -6.46 -3.88 15.56
CA SER A 104 -7.44 -3.56 16.58
C SER A 104 -7.08 -2.30 17.38
N GLY A 105 -8.04 -1.40 17.58
CA GLY A 105 -7.82 -0.11 18.23
C GLY A 105 -7.30 1.00 17.34
N VAL A 106 -6.93 0.69 16.09
CA VAL A 106 -6.51 1.66 15.07
C VAL A 106 -7.63 1.82 14.06
N ASP A 107 -8.52 2.80 14.24
CA ASP A 107 -9.67 2.98 13.35
C ASP A 107 -9.23 3.46 11.97
N GLU A 108 -9.84 2.88 10.95
CA GLU A 108 -9.60 3.19 9.54
C GLU A 108 -10.81 3.93 8.95
N ALA A 109 -10.55 4.78 7.97
CA ALA A 109 -11.61 5.48 7.25
C ALA A 109 -12.53 4.48 6.53
N ASP A 110 -13.83 4.70 6.59
CA ASP A 110 -14.79 3.91 5.85
C ASP A 110 -15.97 4.77 5.35
N ILE A 111 -16.69 4.28 4.36
CA ILE A 111 -17.90 4.93 3.84
C ILE A 111 -19.13 4.73 4.74
N VAL A 112 -19.06 3.80 5.69
CA VAL A 112 -20.11 3.53 6.69
C VAL A 112 -19.52 3.56 8.08
N LYS A 113 -20.11 4.37 8.97
CA LYS A 113 -19.80 4.36 10.41
C LYS A 113 -21.09 4.34 11.21
N THR A 114 -21.06 3.72 12.41
CA THR A 114 -22.21 3.68 13.30
C THR A 114 -21.81 3.69 14.78
N ASP A 115 -22.65 4.30 15.60
CA ASP A 115 -22.58 4.26 17.07
C ASP A 115 -23.55 3.22 17.68
N GLY A 116 -24.19 2.39 16.83
CA GLY A 116 -25.19 1.41 17.22
C GLY A 116 -26.62 1.97 17.30
N LYS A 117 -26.84 3.26 16.99
CA LYS A 117 -28.16 3.92 16.92
C LYS A 117 -28.30 4.71 15.63
N ILE A 118 -27.27 5.44 15.28
CA ILE A 118 -27.18 6.24 14.06
C ILE A 118 -26.18 5.58 13.13
N ILE A 119 -26.50 5.57 11.84
CA ILE A 119 -25.60 5.16 10.78
C ILE A 119 -25.28 6.39 9.93
N TYR A 120 -24.00 6.60 9.67
CA TYR A 120 -23.47 7.59 8.73
C TYR A 120 -22.99 6.85 7.49
N TYR A 121 -23.56 7.18 6.34
CA TYR A 121 -23.26 6.49 5.09
C TYR A 121 -23.03 7.46 3.94
N THR A 122 -21.89 7.34 3.25
CA THR A 122 -21.59 8.09 2.02
C THR A 122 -21.67 7.14 0.82
N PRO A 123 -22.71 7.22 -0.01
CA PRO A 123 -22.95 6.24 -1.10
C PRO A 123 -22.00 6.39 -2.31
N GLY A 124 -21.01 7.26 -2.27
CA GLY A 124 -20.06 7.47 -3.38
C GLY A 124 -20.63 8.24 -4.58
N LEU A 125 -21.89 8.68 -4.51
CA LEU A 125 -22.57 9.39 -5.60
C LEU A 125 -22.11 10.85 -5.66
N HIS A 126 -21.93 11.34 -6.89
CA HIS A 126 -21.61 12.74 -7.16
C HIS A 126 -22.84 13.48 -7.67
N TYR A 127 -23.35 14.42 -6.89
CA TYR A 127 -24.49 15.26 -7.24
C TYR A 127 -24.03 16.53 -7.91
N THR A 128 -24.71 16.95 -9.00
CA THR A 128 -24.36 18.19 -9.71
C THR A 128 -25.06 19.39 -9.09
N ARG A 129 -24.28 20.38 -8.67
CA ARG A 129 -24.78 21.66 -8.14
C ARG A 129 -24.95 22.70 -9.25
N ASN A 130 -23.91 22.85 -10.06
CA ASN A 130 -23.87 23.81 -11.16
C ASN A 130 -23.26 23.18 -12.41
N ILE A 131 -23.69 23.71 -13.56
CA ILE A 131 -23.15 23.33 -14.85
C ILE A 131 -22.73 24.61 -15.54
N THR A 132 -21.47 24.70 -15.92
CA THR A 132 -20.93 25.85 -16.65
C THR A 132 -20.55 25.44 -18.06
N LEU A 133 -21.16 26.07 -19.06
CA LEU A 133 -20.76 25.93 -20.46
C LEU A 133 -19.56 26.84 -20.73
N HIS A 134 -18.47 26.26 -21.12
CA HIS A 134 -17.30 26.97 -21.65
C HIS A 134 -17.33 26.89 -23.15
N THR A 135 -17.22 28.05 -23.82
CA THR A 135 -17.16 28.11 -25.28
C THR A 135 -15.92 28.92 -25.70
N ASP A 136 -15.03 28.30 -26.42
CA ASP A 136 -13.92 28.96 -27.10
C ASP A 136 -14.11 28.91 -28.63
N GLU A 137 -13.15 29.47 -29.41
CA GLU A 137 -13.27 29.55 -30.86
C GLU A 137 -13.31 28.18 -31.57
N LYS A 138 -12.94 27.09 -30.86
CA LYS A 138 -12.81 25.74 -31.44
C LYS A 138 -13.72 24.70 -30.79
N TYR A 139 -13.96 24.80 -29.50
CA TYR A 139 -14.65 23.77 -28.72
C TYR A 139 -15.61 24.39 -27.72
N SER A 140 -16.71 23.72 -27.50
CA SER A 140 -17.58 23.97 -26.34
C SER A 140 -17.57 22.74 -25.44
N TYR A 141 -17.36 22.93 -24.14
CA TYR A 141 -17.38 21.87 -23.16
C TYR A 141 -18.06 22.33 -21.89
N TYR A 142 -18.60 21.37 -21.13
CA TYR A 142 -19.22 21.64 -19.86
C TYR A 142 -18.29 21.28 -18.72
N THR A 143 -18.26 22.12 -17.67
CA THR A 143 -17.72 21.74 -16.37
C THR A 143 -18.87 21.59 -15.38
N TYR A 144 -18.72 20.62 -14.49
CA TYR A 144 -19.72 20.27 -13.49
C TYR A 144 -19.12 20.59 -12.11
N ASP A 145 -19.84 21.41 -11.35
CA ASP A 145 -19.57 21.59 -9.91
C ASP A 145 -20.36 20.49 -9.20
N THR A 146 -19.65 19.46 -8.72
CA THR A 146 -20.23 18.28 -8.08
C THR A 146 -19.89 18.25 -6.59
N TYR A 147 -20.77 17.59 -5.83
CA TYR A 147 -20.57 17.36 -4.40
C TYR A 147 -20.99 15.94 -4.03
N GLN A 148 -20.43 15.42 -2.96
CA GLN A 148 -20.89 14.20 -2.30
C GLN A 148 -21.68 14.55 -1.05
N MET A 149 -22.48 13.60 -0.56
CA MET A 149 -23.20 13.77 0.70
C MET A 149 -23.09 12.53 1.58
N THR A 150 -23.11 12.73 2.88
CA THR A 150 -23.25 11.69 3.88
C THR A 150 -24.67 11.68 4.40
N LEU A 151 -25.32 10.52 4.31
CA LEU A 151 -26.64 10.28 4.86
C LEU A 151 -26.53 10.02 6.36
N VAL A 152 -27.37 10.65 7.15
CA VAL A 152 -27.51 10.39 8.58
C VAL A 152 -28.80 9.61 8.79
N ILE A 153 -28.71 8.39 9.28
CA ILE A 153 -29.79 7.44 9.35
C ILE A 153 -30.08 7.08 10.81
N ASN A 154 -31.30 7.33 11.25
CA ASN A 154 -31.78 6.75 12.50
C ASN A 154 -32.07 5.26 12.26
N ALA A 155 -31.23 4.40 12.82
CA ALA A 155 -31.27 2.97 12.53
C ALA A 155 -32.39 2.24 13.31
N LEU A 156 -32.78 2.75 14.47
CA LEU A 156 -33.71 2.05 15.36
C LEU A 156 -34.98 2.85 15.64
N PRO A 157 -36.18 2.22 15.72
CA PRO A 157 -36.40 0.79 15.44
C PRO A 157 -36.23 0.46 13.96
N ALA A 158 -35.63 -0.69 13.64
CA ALA A 158 -35.24 -1.07 12.28
C ALA A 158 -36.41 -1.02 11.24
N ALA A 159 -37.62 -1.41 11.66
CA ALA A 159 -38.83 -1.34 10.79
C ALA A 159 -39.26 0.10 10.43
N THR A 160 -38.79 1.11 11.16
CA THR A 160 -39.04 2.53 10.93
C THR A 160 -37.75 3.33 10.76
N ALA A 161 -36.67 2.66 10.47
CA ALA A 161 -35.41 3.31 10.17
C ALA A 161 -35.60 4.33 9.02
N SER A 162 -34.96 5.48 9.11
CA SER A 162 -35.17 6.56 8.15
C SER A 162 -33.95 7.48 8.06
N ILE A 163 -33.74 8.07 6.90
CA ILE A 163 -32.77 9.15 6.72
C ILE A 163 -33.33 10.40 7.44
N ILE A 164 -32.62 10.90 8.44
CA ILE A 164 -33.06 12.03 9.28
C ILE A 164 -32.36 13.33 8.91
N SER A 165 -31.22 13.25 8.24
CA SER A 165 -30.45 14.42 7.78
C SER A 165 -29.48 14.02 6.67
N ASN A 166 -29.03 15.01 5.90
CA ASN A 166 -27.97 14.85 4.89
C ASN A 166 -26.90 15.94 5.18
N ILE A 167 -25.63 15.53 5.13
CA ILE A 167 -24.50 16.45 5.23
C ILE A 167 -23.89 16.56 3.82
N THR A 168 -23.94 17.75 3.24
CA THR A 168 -23.40 18.02 1.89
C THR A 168 -21.93 18.41 1.94
N ASP A 169 -21.25 18.26 0.81
CA ASP A 169 -19.81 18.57 0.65
C ASP A 169 -18.90 17.71 1.55
N THR A 170 -19.29 16.45 1.73
CA THR A 170 -18.51 15.46 2.48
C THR A 170 -17.75 14.55 1.54
N GLY A 171 -16.69 13.88 2.07
CA GLY A 171 -15.99 12.80 1.37
C GLY A 171 -16.44 11.42 1.84
N GLY A 172 -16.01 10.38 1.13
CA GLY A 172 -16.32 8.98 1.45
C GLY A 172 -15.51 8.39 2.61
N ASN A 173 -14.54 9.12 3.15
CA ASN A 173 -13.70 8.64 4.26
C ASN A 173 -14.24 9.21 5.57
N LEU A 174 -14.93 8.39 6.36
CA LEU A 174 -15.59 8.78 7.59
C LEU A 174 -14.88 8.22 8.82
N TYR A 175 -14.91 9.00 9.92
CA TYR A 175 -14.53 8.58 11.26
C TYR A 175 -15.58 9.05 12.27
N LEU A 176 -15.73 8.29 13.35
CA LEU A 176 -16.48 8.72 14.53
C LEU A 176 -15.52 8.90 15.71
N ALA A 177 -15.49 10.09 16.27
CA ALA A 177 -14.71 10.45 17.45
C ALA A 177 -15.63 11.13 18.48
N ASP A 178 -16.13 10.38 19.43
CA ASP A 178 -17.11 10.83 20.41
C ASP A 178 -18.35 11.50 19.76
N ASP A 179 -18.48 12.82 19.94
CA ASP A 179 -19.55 13.64 19.36
C ASP A 179 -19.17 14.31 18.02
N ARG A 180 -18.15 13.77 17.34
CA ARG A 180 -17.67 14.26 16.04
C ARG A 180 -17.79 13.22 14.96
N LEU A 181 -18.41 13.60 13.84
CA LEU A 181 -18.25 12.93 12.56
C LEU A 181 -17.19 13.67 11.77
N ILE A 182 -16.07 13.01 11.48
CA ILE A 182 -14.99 13.55 10.66
C ILE A 182 -15.13 12.98 9.26
N THR A 183 -15.08 13.85 8.24
CA THR A 183 -15.16 13.47 6.83
C THR A 183 -13.91 13.97 6.12
N ILE A 184 -13.33 13.13 5.26
CA ILE A 184 -12.17 13.47 4.42
C ILE A 184 -12.62 13.45 2.97
N SER A 185 -12.65 14.63 2.36
CA SER A 185 -12.88 14.79 0.92
C SER A 185 -11.56 14.89 0.20
N THR A 186 -11.33 13.98 -0.72
CA THR A 186 -10.10 13.92 -1.50
C THR A 186 -10.29 14.65 -2.83
N GLY A 187 -9.38 15.57 -3.16
CA GLY A 187 -9.40 16.34 -4.40
C GLY A 187 -8.05 16.31 -5.12
N TYR A 188 -7.98 16.94 -6.27
CA TYR A 188 -6.74 17.07 -7.02
C TYR A 188 -5.79 18.03 -6.27
N LYS A 189 -4.76 17.49 -5.62
CA LYS A 189 -3.75 18.25 -4.83
C LYS A 189 -4.30 19.02 -3.63
N GLU A 190 -5.53 18.77 -3.23
CA GLU A 190 -6.12 19.41 -2.06
C GLU A 190 -7.11 18.45 -1.39
N ASN A 191 -6.96 18.26 -0.10
CA ASN A 191 -7.85 17.44 0.71
C ASN A 191 -8.52 18.32 1.77
N LYS A 192 -9.81 18.13 1.98
CA LYS A 192 -10.57 18.78 3.05
C LYS A 192 -10.95 17.79 4.12
N ILE A 193 -10.59 18.11 5.34
CA ILE A 193 -11.03 17.39 6.53
C ILE A 193 -12.02 18.27 7.25
N ILE A 194 -13.24 17.80 7.42
CA ILE A 194 -14.31 18.55 8.07
C ILE A 194 -14.86 17.70 9.21
N ALA A 195 -14.94 18.26 10.39
CA ALA A 195 -15.64 17.63 11.50
C ALA A 195 -16.98 18.32 11.74
N TYR A 196 -17.98 17.51 11.97
CA TYR A 196 -19.33 17.94 12.34
C TYR A 196 -19.63 17.53 13.78
N ASP A 197 -20.20 18.44 14.56
CA ASP A 197 -20.82 18.13 15.83
C ASP A 197 -22.11 17.37 15.56
N ILE A 198 -22.19 16.16 16.06
CA ILE A 198 -23.32 15.23 15.87
C ILE A 198 -24.06 14.93 17.17
N SER A 199 -23.90 15.78 18.19
CA SER A 199 -24.68 15.69 19.45
C SER A 199 -26.19 15.68 19.20
N ASP A 200 -26.66 16.38 18.15
CA ASP A 200 -27.99 16.24 17.57
C ASP A 200 -27.83 15.70 16.12
N PRO A 201 -27.94 14.37 15.88
CA PRO A 201 -27.77 13.80 14.56
C PRO A 201 -28.75 14.30 13.50
N SER A 202 -29.90 14.87 13.93
CA SER A 202 -30.86 15.46 13.01
C SER A 202 -30.42 16.81 12.46
N LYS A 203 -29.41 17.43 13.07
CA LYS A 203 -28.89 18.77 12.74
C LYS A 203 -27.37 18.83 12.91
N PRO A 204 -26.57 18.07 12.18
CA PRO A 204 -25.14 18.15 12.26
C PRO A 204 -24.64 19.58 11.99
N VAL A 205 -23.70 20.07 12.80
CA VAL A 205 -23.15 21.43 12.68
C VAL A 205 -21.65 21.34 12.47
N LYS A 206 -21.13 22.03 11.45
CA LYS A 206 -19.68 22.06 11.20
C LYS A 206 -18.96 22.63 12.43
N ALA A 207 -18.08 21.82 13.04
CA ALA A 207 -17.28 22.18 14.19
C ALA A 207 -15.95 22.80 13.79
N TRP A 208 -15.25 22.20 12.84
CA TRP A 208 -14.00 22.70 12.30
C TRP A 208 -13.76 22.18 10.86
N GLU A 209 -12.84 22.83 10.16
CA GLU A 209 -12.41 22.47 8.81
C GLU A 209 -10.92 22.75 8.67
N GLN A 210 -10.18 21.79 8.06
CA GLN A 210 -8.78 21.93 7.69
C GLN A 210 -8.60 21.54 6.22
N THR A 211 -7.67 22.24 5.56
CA THR A 211 -7.31 21.94 4.17
C THR A 211 -5.85 21.54 4.12
N PHE A 212 -5.57 20.41 3.48
CA PHE A 212 -4.24 19.85 3.34
C PHE A 212 -3.86 19.76 1.87
N GLU A 213 -2.62 20.14 1.55
CA GLU A 213 -2.04 20.05 0.22
C GLU A 213 -1.67 18.59 -0.11
N GLY A 214 -1.50 18.29 -1.40
CA GLY A 214 -1.09 16.98 -1.90
C GLY A 214 -2.25 16.02 -2.16
N TYR A 215 -1.91 14.79 -2.55
CA TYR A 215 -2.86 13.70 -2.74
C TYR A 215 -3.03 12.93 -1.42
N TYR A 216 -4.25 12.55 -1.12
CA TYR A 216 -4.50 11.66 0.01
C TYR A 216 -3.78 10.32 -0.18
N SER A 217 -3.09 9.87 0.85
CA SER A 217 -2.43 8.56 0.89
C SER A 217 -3.16 7.61 1.84
N ASP A 218 -3.27 8.00 3.11
CA ASP A 218 -3.94 7.19 4.14
C ASP A 218 -4.30 8.05 5.36
N SER A 219 -5.07 7.50 6.30
CA SER A 219 -5.34 8.10 7.60
C SER A 219 -5.71 7.05 8.65
N ARG A 220 -5.52 7.40 9.91
CA ARG A 220 -5.91 6.57 11.06
C ARG A 220 -6.43 7.45 12.19
N LEU A 221 -7.46 6.95 12.88
CA LEU A 221 -7.93 7.56 14.12
C LEU A 221 -7.56 6.66 15.30
N ILE A 222 -6.75 7.19 16.22
CA ILE A 222 -6.25 6.47 17.39
C ILE A 222 -6.47 7.36 18.61
N ASP A 223 -7.22 6.93 19.60
CA ASP A 223 -7.45 7.62 20.87
C ASP A 223 -7.78 9.12 20.73
N GLY A 224 -8.66 9.46 19.77
CA GLY A 224 -9.09 10.83 19.52
C GLY A 224 -8.10 11.70 18.74
N THR A 225 -7.01 11.11 18.24
CA THR A 225 -6.03 11.75 17.36
C THR A 225 -6.17 11.22 15.94
N LEU A 226 -6.36 12.10 14.98
CA LEU A 226 -6.37 11.75 13.55
C LEU A 226 -4.96 11.93 12.97
N TYR A 227 -4.34 10.84 12.56
CA TYR A 227 -3.11 10.85 11.78
C TYR A 227 -3.49 10.86 10.31
N PHE A 228 -3.10 11.93 9.62
CA PHE A 228 -3.43 12.14 8.21
C PHE A 228 -2.16 12.13 7.37
N VAL A 229 -2.15 11.33 6.31
CA VAL A 229 -1.01 11.21 5.41
C VAL A 229 -1.39 11.68 4.01
N SER A 230 -0.70 12.71 3.53
CA SER A 230 -0.77 13.16 2.14
C SER A 230 0.58 13.05 1.45
N GLN A 231 0.56 13.05 0.12
CA GLN A 231 1.77 12.92 -0.69
C GLN A 231 1.81 13.95 -1.82
N GLU A 232 2.99 14.49 -2.09
CA GLU A 232 3.24 15.37 -3.23
C GLU A 232 4.29 14.77 -4.17
N TYR A 233 4.00 14.82 -5.47
CA TYR A 233 4.89 14.33 -6.51
C TYR A 233 5.82 15.45 -6.99
N GLY A 234 7.10 15.11 -7.16
CA GLY A 234 8.13 15.98 -7.74
C GLY A 234 9.05 16.63 -6.72
N PHE A 235 10.19 17.13 -7.23
CA PHE A 235 11.28 17.70 -6.43
C PHE A 235 11.40 19.21 -6.55
N ASP A 236 10.48 19.89 -7.23
CA ASP A 236 10.66 21.28 -7.62
C ASP A 236 10.30 22.28 -6.51
N VAL A 237 9.95 21.80 -5.33
CA VAL A 237 9.44 22.66 -4.25
C VAL A 237 10.43 22.77 -3.10
N PHE A 238 11.33 23.73 -3.23
CA PHE A 238 12.12 24.22 -2.09
C PHE A 238 11.71 25.66 -1.79
N PRO A 239 11.44 26.02 -0.53
CA PRO A 239 11.44 25.21 0.69
C PRO A 239 10.23 24.25 0.76
N ILE A 240 10.36 23.14 1.47
CA ILE A 240 9.21 22.27 1.73
C ILE A 240 8.20 23.05 2.57
N THR A 241 7.00 23.21 2.04
CA THR A 241 5.89 23.90 2.70
C THR A 241 4.74 22.92 2.85
N TYR A 242 3.99 23.04 3.93
CA TYR A 242 2.79 22.27 4.16
C TYR A 242 1.76 23.12 4.88
N MET A 243 0.52 23.15 4.40
CA MET A 243 -0.53 24.05 4.88
C MET A 243 -0.09 25.54 4.90
N GLY A 244 0.65 25.95 3.86
CA GLY A 244 1.18 27.30 3.75
C GLY A 244 2.29 27.66 4.76
N ARG A 245 2.80 26.69 5.52
CA ARG A 245 3.90 26.88 6.48
C ARG A 245 5.16 26.18 5.98
N LYS A 246 6.30 26.85 6.11
CA LYS A 246 7.60 26.24 5.87
C LYS A 246 7.90 25.26 7.01
N LEU A 247 8.18 23.99 6.68
CA LEU A 247 8.67 23.02 7.64
C LEU A 247 10.14 23.31 8.00
N ALA A 248 10.52 22.99 9.24
CA ALA A 248 11.91 23.03 9.63
C ALA A 248 12.66 21.92 8.90
N TYR A 249 13.93 22.17 8.57
CA TYR A 249 14.75 21.16 7.89
C TYR A 249 14.97 19.91 8.76
N SER A 250 14.90 20.04 10.09
CA SER A 250 14.96 18.94 11.06
C SER A 250 13.78 17.99 10.96
N ASP A 251 12.63 18.49 10.52
CA ASP A 251 11.37 17.73 10.42
C ASP A 251 11.16 17.16 9.02
N CYS A 252 12.19 17.30 8.17
CA CYS A 252 12.22 16.77 6.82
C CYS A 252 13.29 15.70 6.69
N TYR A 253 12.91 14.50 6.28
CA TYR A 253 13.77 13.34 6.18
C TYR A 253 13.93 12.89 4.73
N TYR A 254 15.14 12.43 4.39
CA TYR A 254 15.46 11.95 3.05
C TYR A 254 16.15 10.58 3.13
N PRO A 255 15.92 9.71 2.11
CA PRO A 255 16.54 8.40 2.07
C PRO A 255 18.01 8.53 1.63
N PHE A 256 18.89 7.77 2.26
CA PHE A 256 20.28 7.66 1.89
C PHE A 256 20.70 6.21 1.66
N GLY A 257 21.76 6.02 0.87
CA GLY A 257 22.36 4.72 0.60
C GLY A 257 23.66 4.87 -0.18
N PRO A 258 24.42 3.79 -0.35
CA PRO A 258 25.62 3.79 -1.19
C PRO A 258 25.29 4.09 -2.66
N ASP A 259 26.23 4.67 -3.40
CA ASP A 259 26.00 5.15 -4.77
C ASP A 259 25.43 4.09 -5.73
N ILE A 260 25.77 2.83 -5.52
CA ILE A 260 25.31 1.71 -6.36
C ILE A 260 23.84 1.35 -6.14
N ILE A 261 23.26 1.74 -4.99
CA ILE A 261 21.86 1.53 -4.65
C ILE A 261 21.22 2.90 -4.48
N ARG A 262 20.32 3.28 -5.36
CA ARG A 262 19.64 4.56 -5.25
C ARG A 262 18.25 4.36 -4.68
N PRO A 263 17.89 5.10 -3.62
CA PRO A 263 16.50 5.21 -3.21
C PRO A 263 15.73 5.97 -4.29
N ASN A 264 14.52 5.53 -4.57
CA ASN A 264 13.58 6.40 -5.24
C ASN A 264 13.19 7.52 -4.27
N ALA A 265 13.21 8.73 -4.76
CA ALA A 265 12.93 9.91 -3.98
C ALA A 265 12.09 10.88 -4.82
N ASP A 266 10.94 10.41 -5.34
CA ASP A 266 10.07 11.11 -6.28
C ASP A 266 8.77 11.61 -5.67
N VAL A 267 8.53 11.31 -4.39
CA VAL A 267 7.36 11.72 -3.62
C VAL A 267 7.78 12.19 -2.23
N THR A 268 7.14 13.25 -1.75
CA THR A 268 7.21 13.65 -0.34
C THR A 268 5.91 13.29 0.36
N TYR A 269 5.98 12.48 1.40
CA TYR A 269 4.87 12.16 2.29
C TYR A 269 4.86 13.14 3.46
N PHE A 270 3.69 13.68 3.77
CA PHE A 270 3.46 14.50 4.95
C PHE A 270 2.60 13.72 5.92
N VAL A 271 3.07 13.53 7.13
CA VAL A 271 2.32 12.93 8.23
C VAL A 271 1.94 14.04 9.18
N ALA A 272 0.64 14.28 9.36
CA ALA A 272 0.11 15.32 10.25
C ALA A 272 -0.65 14.67 11.41
N LYS A 273 -0.38 15.16 12.63
CA LYS A 273 -1.08 14.82 13.87
C LYS A 273 -2.15 15.84 14.16
N ILE A 274 -3.41 15.43 14.23
CA ILE A 274 -4.56 16.32 14.32
C ILE A 274 -5.43 15.90 15.52
N ASP A 275 -5.70 16.82 16.43
CA ASP A 275 -6.70 16.60 17.47
C ASP A 275 -8.09 16.50 16.83
N ALA A 276 -8.74 15.35 16.94
CA ALA A 276 -10.01 15.06 16.27
C ALA A 276 -11.16 15.95 16.75
N LYS A 277 -11.11 16.43 17.97
CA LYS A 277 -12.15 17.26 18.59
C LYS A 277 -12.09 18.70 18.13
N THR A 278 -10.89 19.26 18.01
CA THR A 278 -10.67 20.70 17.74
C THR A 278 -10.18 21.00 16.33
N GLY A 279 -9.62 20.01 15.62
CA GLY A 279 -8.98 20.18 14.33
C GLY A 279 -7.60 20.84 14.41
N SER A 280 -7.02 20.96 15.62
CA SER A 280 -5.69 21.53 15.79
C SER A 280 -4.64 20.59 15.23
N VAL A 281 -3.79 21.07 14.29
CA VAL A 281 -2.62 20.35 13.83
C VAL A 281 -1.51 20.54 14.86
N GLU A 282 -1.16 19.47 15.54
CA GLU A 282 -0.21 19.46 16.66
C GLU A 282 1.23 19.30 16.18
N ASP A 283 1.44 18.41 15.22
CA ASP A 283 2.76 18.13 14.67
C ASP A 283 2.70 17.72 13.20
N THR A 284 3.84 17.81 12.48
CA THR A 284 3.95 17.40 11.08
C THR A 284 5.39 17.04 10.74
N VAL A 285 5.58 15.89 10.08
CA VAL A 285 6.86 15.45 9.54
C VAL A 285 6.75 15.21 8.04
N ALA A 286 7.83 15.50 7.29
CA ALA A 286 7.95 15.24 5.87
C ALA A 286 8.97 14.13 5.60
N LEU A 287 8.55 13.09 4.88
CA LEU A 287 9.35 11.93 4.53
C LEU A 287 9.48 11.84 3.00
N ILE A 288 10.68 12.04 2.49
CA ILE A 288 10.96 11.88 1.05
C ILE A 288 11.09 10.39 0.77
N SER A 289 10.30 9.87 -0.16
CA SER A 289 10.26 8.45 -0.49
C SER A 289 9.80 8.21 -1.93
N SER A 290 9.29 7.03 -2.24
CA SER A 290 8.82 6.63 -3.56
C SER A 290 7.30 6.61 -3.64
N TYR A 291 6.75 6.83 -4.84
CA TYR A 291 5.32 6.63 -5.09
C TYR A 291 4.87 5.16 -4.91
N ARG A 292 5.81 4.21 -4.84
CA ARG A 292 5.57 2.79 -4.56
C ARG A 292 5.76 2.42 -3.09
N SER A 293 5.86 3.41 -2.22
CA SER A 293 6.00 3.15 -0.80
C SER A 293 4.73 2.54 -0.23
N THR A 294 4.90 1.51 0.58
CA THR A 294 3.83 0.90 1.36
C THR A 294 3.78 1.59 2.72
N LEU A 295 2.58 1.92 3.17
CA LEU A 295 2.34 2.55 4.47
C LEU A 295 1.59 1.58 5.37
N PHE A 296 2.11 1.36 6.58
CA PHE A 296 1.50 0.57 7.63
C PHE A 296 1.44 1.37 8.92
N VAL A 297 0.35 1.27 9.68
CA VAL A 297 0.20 1.94 10.97
C VAL A 297 -0.20 0.92 12.01
N SER A 298 0.60 0.84 13.06
CA SER A 298 0.28 0.13 14.30
C SER A 298 -0.36 1.09 15.32
N GLY A 299 -0.59 0.64 16.53
CA GLY A 299 -1.11 1.51 17.61
C GLY A 299 -0.18 2.67 17.96
N ASP A 300 1.13 2.43 17.93
CA ASP A 300 2.14 3.39 18.42
C ASP A 300 3.01 3.98 17.31
N ASN A 301 3.06 3.37 16.12
CA ASN A 301 4.02 3.71 15.09
C ASN A 301 3.41 3.72 13.69
N LEU A 302 3.95 4.60 12.82
CA LEU A 302 3.71 4.57 11.39
C LEU A 302 4.99 4.08 10.70
N TYR A 303 4.85 3.16 9.76
CA TYR A 303 5.92 2.62 8.95
C TYR A 303 5.72 2.98 7.49
N LEU A 304 6.76 3.55 6.87
CA LEU A 304 6.79 3.88 5.45
C LEU A 304 7.97 3.16 4.80
N THR A 305 7.69 2.38 3.75
CA THR A 305 8.74 1.68 3.01
C THR A 305 9.36 2.56 1.94
N ASN A 306 10.63 2.30 1.60
CA ASN A 306 11.30 2.87 0.43
C ASN A 306 12.13 1.78 -0.26
N TYR A 307 11.76 1.43 -1.49
CA TYR A 307 12.48 0.43 -2.26
C TYR A 307 13.72 1.01 -2.93
N TYR A 308 14.86 0.35 -2.74
CA TYR A 308 16.16 0.73 -3.29
C TYR A 308 16.45 -0.09 -4.53
N TYR A 309 16.71 0.59 -5.63
CA TYR A 309 17.05 -0.05 -6.90
C TYR A 309 18.55 0.01 -7.14
N PRO A 310 19.16 -1.08 -7.63
CA PRO A 310 20.51 -1.02 -8.13
C PRO A 310 20.58 -0.10 -9.35
N ASP A 311 21.53 0.85 -9.36
CA ASP A 311 21.78 1.68 -10.54
C ASP A 311 22.60 0.88 -11.56
N THR A 312 21.94 0.32 -12.56
CA THR A 312 22.55 -0.51 -13.60
C THR A 312 23.67 0.20 -14.38
N ARG A 313 23.64 1.55 -14.43
CA ARG A 313 24.70 2.35 -15.05
C ARG A 313 25.97 2.34 -14.20
N ILE A 314 25.83 2.46 -12.89
CA ILE A 314 26.96 2.37 -11.95
C ILE A 314 27.53 0.95 -11.94
N MET A 315 26.65 -0.07 -11.94
CA MET A 315 27.07 -1.47 -12.04
C MET A 315 27.87 -1.74 -13.32
N TYR A 316 27.44 -1.20 -14.46
CA TYR A 316 28.16 -1.30 -15.73
C TYR A 316 29.52 -0.60 -15.65
N LEU A 317 29.58 0.62 -15.12
CA LEU A 317 30.83 1.35 -14.95
C LEU A 317 31.80 0.61 -14.02
N ASP A 318 31.31 0.04 -12.93
CA ASP A 318 32.10 -0.73 -12.00
C ASP A 318 32.64 -2.02 -12.65
N PHE A 319 31.80 -2.76 -13.37
CA PHE A 319 32.22 -3.94 -14.13
C PHE A 319 33.32 -3.60 -15.15
N VAL A 320 33.10 -2.55 -15.95
CA VAL A 320 34.08 -2.12 -16.96
C VAL A 320 35.40 -1.70 -16.30
N GLN A 321 35.35 -0.99 -15.18
CA GLN A 321 36.54 -0.52 -14.47
C GLN A 321 37.35 -1.68 -13.91
N ASN A 322 36.71 -2.69 -13.33
CA ASN A 322 37.35 -3.80 -12.63
C ASN A 322 37.69 -4.98 -13.57
N ASN A 323 36.85 -5.29 -14.53
CA ASN A 323 36.97 -6.46 -15.41
C ASN A 323 37.24 -6.12 -16.87
N GLY A 324 37.04 -4.86 -17.28
CA GLY A 324 37.12 -4.45 -18.69
C GLY A 324 38.46 -4.76 -19.37
N SER A 325 39.58 -4.90 -18.62
CA SER A 325 40.90 -5.27 -19.18
C SER A 325 40.94 -6.69 -19.77
N ASP A 326 40.00 -7.55 -19.43
CA ASP A 326 39.93 -8.91 -19.94
C ASP A 326 39.29 -8.98 -21.34
N TYR A 327 38.58 -7.91 -21.72
CA TYR A 327 37.82 -7.82 -22.97
C TYR A 327 38.28 -6.69 -23.90
N LEU A 328 38.86 -5.64 -23.33
CA LEU A 328 39.15 -4.39 -24.04
C LEU A 328 40.66 -4.14 -24.11
N PRO A 329 41.19 -3.62 -25.24
CA PRO A 329 42.58 -3.30 -25.37
C PRO A 329 43.02 -2.17 -24.40
N SER A 330 44.29 -2.16 -24.06
CA SER A 330 44.84 -1.17 -23.11
C SER A 330 44.64 0.30 -23.51
N SER A 331 44.54 0.59 -24.81
CA SER A 331 44.22 1.94 -25.31
C SER A 331 42.79 2.38 -24.94
N VAL A 332 41.82 1.49 -25.07
CA VAL A 332 40.39 1.74 -24.68
C VAL A 332 40.32 1.89 -23.16
N MET A 333 40.93 0.96 -22.41
CA MET A 333 40.96 1.04 -20.94
C MET A 333 41.66 2.30 -20.40
N SER A 334 42.68 2.81 -21.09
CA SER A 334 43.27 4.10 -20.74
C SER A 334 42.27 5.26 -20.87
N THR A 335 41.45 5.26 -21.91
CA THR A 335 40.38 6.26 -22.11
C THR A 335 39.30 6.10 -21.04
N VAL A 336 38.83 4.88 -20.75
CA VAL A 336 37.88 4.59 -19.69
C VAL A 336 38.38 5.14 -18.36
N LYS A 337 39.61 4.82 -17.96
CA LYS A 337 40.21 5.32 -16.71
C LYS A 337 40.26 6.85 -16.64
N LYS A 338 40.51 7.52 -17.77
CA LYS A 338 40.52 8.98 -17.84
C LYS A 338 39.09 9.55 -17.65
N ILE A 339 38.06 8.93 -18.29
CA ILE A 339 36.66 9.34 -18.15
C ILE A 339 36.21 9.16 -16.67
N MET A 340 36.57 8.03 -16.05
CA MET A 340 36.21 7.75 -14.66
C MET A 340 36.84 8.74 -13.68
N GLY A 341 38.03 9.30 -14.00
CA GLY A 341 38.70 10.30 -13.19
C GLY A 341 38.15 11.73 -13.30
N TYR A 342 37.21 12.00 -14.21
CA TYR A 342 36.62 13.34 -14.30
C TYR A 342 35.51 13.54 -13.25
N GLU A 343 35.35 14.78 -12.78
CA GLU A 343 34.22 15.19 -11.92
C GLU A 343 32.95 15.38 -12.76
N LEU A 344 32.38 14.27 -13.23
CA LEU A 344 31.15 14.22 -14.04
C LEU A 344 30.12 13.33 -13.35
N SER A 345 28.82 13.56 -13.66
CA SER A 345 27.78 12.66 -13.16
C SER A 345 27.96 11.23 -13.72
N ASN A 346 27.52 10.23 -12.96
CA ASN A 346 27.61 8.83 -13.36
C ASN A 346 26.90 8.56 -14.70
N ASN A 347 25.83 9.28 -15.00
CA ASN A 347 25.12 9.17 -16.26
C ASN A 347 26.02 9.64 -17.46
N ILE A 348 26.72 10.76 -17.30
CA ILE A 348 27.64 11.25 -18.33
C ILE A 348 28.83 10.30 -18.49
N LYS A 349 29.39 9.80 -17.37
CA LYS A 349 30.44 8.78 -17.41
C LYS A 349 29.99 7.52 -18.14
N TYR A 350 28.79 7.03 -17.82
CA TYR A 350 28.21 5.85 -18.46
C TYR A 350 28.06 6.05 -19.99
N MET A 351 27.52 7.19 -20.43
CA MET A 351 27.40 7.49 -21.85
C MET A 351 28.76 7.53 -22.54
N ALA A 352 29.73 8.24 -21.97
CA ALA A 352 31.07 8.37 -22.55
C ALA A 352 31.84 7.05 -22.59
N VAL A 353 31.74 6.23 -21.56
CA VAL A 353 32.34 4.90 -21.52
C VAL A 353 31.67 3.96 -22.53
N SER A 354 30.34 3.95 -22.58
CA SER A 354 29.60 3.14 -23.54
C SER A 354 29.90 3.52 -24.99
N GLU A 355 30.01 4.82 -25.32
CA GLU A 355 30.43 5.31 -26.61
C GLU A 355 31.86 4.87 -26.94
N THR A 356 32.81 5.01 -26.02
CA THR A 356 34.20 4.56 -26.19
C THR A 356 34.29 3.07 -26.50
N ILE A 357 33.48 2.23 -25.86
CA ILE A 357 33.41 0.79 -26.13
C ILE A 357 32.76 0.50 -27.47
N SER A 358 31.66 1.21 -27.79
CA SER A 358 30.97 1.09 -29.08
C SER A 358 31.87 1.45 -30.26
N ASP A 359 32.67 2.52 -30.14
CA ASP A 359 33.65 2.92 -31.14
C ASP A 359 34.69 1.81 -31.37
N HIS A 360 35.16 1.20 -30.30
CA HIS A 360 36.08 0.05 -30.40
C HIS A 360 35.41 -1.13 -31.13
N ILE A 361 34.19 -1.51 -30.73
CA ILE A 361 33.44 -2.60 -31.36
C ILE A 361 33.28 -2.37 -32.86
N SER A 362 33.05 -1.12 -33.28
CA SER A 362 32.89 -0.74 -34.71
C SER A 362 34.16 -1.01 -35.53
N THR A 363 35.30 -1.18 -34.91
CA THR A 363 36.57 -1.49 -35.59
C THR A 363 36.83 -3.00 -35.73
N LEU A 364 36.02 -3.85 -35.11
CA LEU A 364 36.16 -5.31 -35.09
C LEU A 364 35.50 -5.96 -36.30
N ASN A 365 35.98 -7.15 -36.69
CA ASN A 365 35.27 -7.98 -37.66
C ASN A 365 34.11 -8.76 -37.01
N GLU A 366 33.23 -9.35 -37.83
CA GLU A 366 32.01 -10.02 -37.37
C GLU A 366 32.29 -11.15 -36.34
N ALA A 367 33.35 -11.91 -36.51
CA ALA A 367 33.72 -12.99 -35.58
C ALA A 367 34.21 -12.46 -34.23
N GLU A 368 34.96 -11.34 -34.27
CA GLU A 368 35.45 -10.63 -33.07
C GLU A 368 34.29 -9.97 -32.32
N ILE A 369 33.34 -9.37 -33.04
CA ILE A 369 32.13 -8.77 -32.47
C ILE A 369 31.32 -9.86 -31.74
N THR A 370 31.04 -10.99 -32.43
CA THR A 370 30.30 -12.12 -31.81
C THR A 370 31.01 -12.60 -30.54
N LYS A 371 32.31 -12.81 -30.62
CA LYS A 371 33.09 -13.26 -29.46
C LYS A 371 33.03 -12.22 -28.32
N PHE A 372 33.12 -10.93 -28.61
CA PHE A 372 33.04 -9.87 -27.59
C PHE A 372 31.68 -9.91 -26.89
N TYR A 373 30.60 -9.95 -27.65
CA TYR A 373 29.25 -10.01 -27.06
C TYR A 373 29.06 -11.28 -26.24
N ASP A 374 29.45 -12.44 -26.75
CA ASP A 374 29.29 -13.72 -26.05
C ASP A 374 30.07 -13.77 -24.73
N THR A 375 31.26 -13.16 -24.65
CA THR A 375 32.08 -13.19 -23.44
C THR A 375 31.76 -12.02 -22.48
N PHE A 376 31.80 -10.80 -22.98
CA PHE A 376 31.63 -9.60 -22.16
C PHE A 376 30.24 -9.56 -21.49
N TYR A 377 29.18 -9.76 -22.29
CA TYR A 377 27.82 -9.68 -21.74
C TYR A 377 27.45 -10.91 -20.91
N THR A 378 27.95 -12.10 -21.21
CA THR A 378 27.75 -13.28 -20.35
C THR A 378 28.34 -13.02 -18.95
N ASP A 379 29.55 -12.50 -18.88
CA ASP A 379 30.22 -12.23 -17.60
C ASP A 379 29.63 -11.02 -16.90
N TYR A 380 29.19 -9.99 -17.65
CA TYR A 380 28.45 -8.85 -17.09
C TYR A 380 27.10 -9.26 -16.52
N ASP A 381 26.35 -10.12 -17.22
CA ASP A 381 25.06 -10.64 -16.76
C ASP A 381 25.23 -11.43 -15.46
N ALA A 382 26.25 -12.29 -15.39
CA ALA A 382 26.54 -13.03 -14.16
C ALA A 382 26.93 -12.09 -12.99
N TYR A 383 27.78 -11.08 -13.25
CA TYR A 383 28.18 -10.07 -12.28
C TYR A 383 26.97 -9.25 -11.81
N SER A 384 26.16 -8.77 -12.75
CA SER A 384 25.01 -7.93 -12.44
C SER A 384 23.91 -8.70 -11.70
N ALA A 385 23.67 -9.96 -12.03
CA ALA A 385 22.67 -10.79 -11.37
C ALA A 385 22.96 -10.97 -9.87
N ASP A 386 24.21 -11.30 -9.50
CA ASP A 386 24.61 -11.43 -8.09
C ASP A 386 24.48 -10.10 -7.34
N LEU A 387 24.91 -9.01 -7.98
CA LEU A 387 24.88 -7.69 -7.36
C LEU A 387 23.44 -7.15 -7.22
N ILE A 388 22.55 -7.42 -8.20
CA ILE A 388 21.13 -7.06 -8.11
C ILE A 388 20.49 -7.72 -6.90
N LEU A 389 20.70 -9.03 -6.70
CA LEU A 389 20.15 -9.75 -5.55
C LEU A 389 20.65 -9.21 -4.21
N LYS A 390 21.93 -8.81 -4.14
CA LYS A 390 22.51 -8.20 -2.93
C LYS A 390 22.02 -6.77 -2.70
N ALA A 391 21.76 -6.06 -3.78
CA ALA A 391 21.37 -4.64 -3.78
C ALA A 391 19.85 -4.44 -3.68
N GLU A 392 19.04 -5.47 -3.91
CA GLU A 392 17.58 -5.42 -3.79
C GLU A 392 17.18 -5.33 -2.31
N LYS A 393 16.79 -4.14 -1.88
CA LYS A 393 16.46 -3.85 -0.47
C LYS A 393 15.26 -2.90 -0.36
N THR A 394 14.55 -3.05 0.74
CA THR A 394 13.54 -2.09 1.17
C THR A 394 13.95 -1.48 2.49
N GLY A 395 14.13 -0.15 2.50
CA GLY A 395 14.23 0.63 3.72
C GLY A 395 12.86 0.76 4.36
N ILE A 396 12.80 0.69 5.68
CA ILE A 396 11.58 0.87 6.46
C ILE A 396 11.83 2.02 7.42
N THR A 397 11.04 3.08 7.28
CA THR A 397 11.08 4.25 8.14
C THR A 397 9.99 4.11 9.19
N LYS A 398 10.35 4.12 10.46
CA LYS A 398 9.44 4.11 11.61
C LYS A 398 9.30 5.53 12.12
N VAL A 399 8.07 6.02 12.22
CA VAL A 399 7.70 7.28 12.87
C VAL A 399 6.92 6.94 14.13
N ASN A 400 7.42 7.31 15.30
CA ASN A 400 6.66 7.17 16.53
C ASN A 400 5.51 8.19 16.54
N LEU A 401 4.28 7.74 16.76
CA LEU A 401 3.08 8.57 16.63
C LEU A 401 2.87 9.53 17.82
N GLU A 402 3.53 9.30 18.94
CA GLU A 402 3.48 10.20 20.09
C GLU A 402 4.50 11.33 19.96
N THR A 403 5.79 10.99 19.69
CA THR A 403 6.93 11.92 19.72
C THR A 403 7.32 12.45 18.35
N PHE A 404 6.89 11.83 17.26
CA PHE A 404 7.30 12.08 15.87
C PHE A 404 8.80 11.84 15.63
N ASP A 405 9.46 11.08 16.52
CA ASP A 405 10.81 10.60 16.29
C ASP A 405 10.84 9.62 15.11
N VAL A 406 11.87 9.76 14.28
CA VAL A 406 12.04 8.95 13.06
C VAL A 406 13.32 8.14 13.15
N ILE A 407 13.18 6.83 13.01
CA ILE A 407 14.30 5.89 12.87
C ILE A 407 14.06 4.97 11.66
N SER A 408 15.05 4.22 11.24
CA SER A 408 14.92 3.35 10.08
C SER A 408 15.72 2.07 10.19
N GLY A 409 15.24 1.02 9.55
CA GLY A 409 15.91 -0.24 9.30
C GLY A 409 15.77 -0.65 7.84
N SER A 410 16.23 -1.84 7.48
CA SER A 410 16.08 -2.34 6.12
C SER A 410 15.97 -3.85 6.05
N VAL A 411 15.28 -4.35 5.01
CA VAL A 411 15.21 -5.77 4.68
C VAL A 411 15.66 -6.00 3.24
N PRO A 412 16.28 -7.13 2.93
CA PRO A 412 16.45 -7.57 1.55
C PRO A 412 15.10 -7.83 0.88
N GLY A 413 14.98 -7.46 -0.41
CA GLY A 413 13.79 -7.68 -1.22
C GLY A 413 12.74 -6.59 -1.12
N ARG A 414 11.53 -6.89 -1.62
CA ARG A 414 10.39 -5.98 -1.70
C ARG A 414 9.34 -6.30 -0.65
N ILE A 415 8.68 -5.26 -0.16
CA ILE A 415 7.46 -5.33 0.64
C ILE A 415 6.34 -4.78 -0.24
N ASP A 416 5.52 -5.65 -0.79
CA ASP A 416 4.56 -5.29 -1.83
C ASP A 416 3.20 -4.85 -1.27
N ASP A 417 2.91 -5.15 0.01
CA ASP A 417 1.64 -4.81 0.65
C ASP A 417 1.82 -4.44 2.12
N LYS A 418 0.93 -3.57 2.66
CA LYS A 418 0.92 -3.17 4.07
C LYS A 418 0.71 -4.35 5.02
N PHE A 419 0.05 -5.37 4.55
CA PHE A 419 -0.23 -6.58 5.30
C PHE A 419 0.95 -7.52 5.45
N PHE A 420 2.03 -7.25 4.74
CA PHE A 420 3.31 -7.94 4.94
C PHE A 420 4.06 -7.38 6.15
N MET A 421 3.46 -6.42 6.86
CA MET A 421 3.97 -5.83 8.08
C MET A 421 2.98 -5.97 9.24
N ASP A 422 3.50 -6.20 10.42
CA ASP A 422 2.76 -6.25 11.67
C ASP A 422 3.67 -5.87 12.83
N GLU A 423 3.12 -5.26 13.87
CA GLU A 423 3.85 -4.92 15.09
C GLU A 423 3.14 -5.54 16.31
N ALA A 424 3.86 -6.33 17.07
CA ALA A 424 3.37 -6.88 18.33
C ALA A 424 4.50 -7.00 19.36
N ASP A 425 4.16 -6.74 20.61
CA ASP A 425 5.08 -6.83 21.76
C ASP A 425 6.38 -6.01 21.56
N GLY A 426 6.31 -4.90 20.83
CA GLY A 426 7.45 -4.03 20.51
C GLY A 426 8.33 -4.52 19.37
N PHE A 427 7.96 -5.60 18.69
CA PHE A 427 8.67 -6.15 17.53
C PHE A 427 7.92 -5.87 16.23
N LEU A 428 8.61 -5.31 15.23
CA LEU A 428 8.09 -5.22 13.87
C LEU A 428 8.41 -6.51 13.12
N ARG A 429 7.39 -7.15 12.57
CA ARG A 429 7.45 -8.42 11.82
C ARG A 429 7.16 -8.14 10.35
N VAL A 430 8.06 -8.55 9.47
CA VAL A 430 8.00 -8.17 8.05
C VAL A 430 8.18 -9.37 7.14
N VAL A 431 7.31 -9.51 6.15
CA VAL A 431 7.49 -10.42 5.03
C VAL A 431 8.05 -9.65 3.85
N SER A 432 9.14 -10.13 3.25
CA SER A 432 9.69 -9.57 2.02
C SER A 432 9.93 -10.64 0.96
N THR A 433 9.84 -10.25 -0.32
CA THR A 433 10.08 -11.12 -1.48
C THR A 433 11.35 -10.67 -2.21
N LEU A 434 12.27 -11.62 -2.44
CA LEU A 434 13.54 -11.39 -3.12
C LEU A 434 13.55 -12.08 -4.49
N GLY A 435 14.23 -11.44 -5.43
CA GLY A 435 14.43 -11.97 -6.78
C GLY A 435 13.20 -11.87 -7.68
N ASP A 436 13.32 -12.41 -8.86
CA ASP A 436 12.25 -12.50 -9.85
C ASP A 436 12.35 -13.79 -10.69
N ASN A 437 11.28 -14.09 -11.44
CA ASN A 437 11.22 -15.25 -12.34
C ASN A 437 11.67 -14.92 -13.78
N TRP A 438 12.00 -13.65 -14.10
CA TRP A 438 12.12 -13.20 -15.48
C TRP A 438 13.55 -13.19 -16.02
N ARG A 439 14.57 -13.21 -15.14
CA ARG A 439 15.96 -12.90 -15.52
C ARG A 439 16.92 -14.08 -15.51
N ALA A 440 16.58 -15.23 -14.96
CA ALA A 440 17.49 -16.35 -14.84
C ALA A 440 16.90 -17.63 -15.43
N ASN A 441 17.75 -18.50 -15.96
CA ASN A 441 17.39 -19.88 -16.31
C ASN A 441 16.94 -20.70 -15.08
N GLU A 442 17.15 -20.16 -13.88
CA GLU A 442 16.68 -20.68 -12.60
C GLU A 442 16.04 -19.53 -11.83
N SER A 443 14.83 -19.75 -11.32
CA SER A 443 14.14 -18.76 -10.51
C SER A 443 14.94 -18.48 -9.23
N THR A 444 15.17 -17.21 -8.96
CA THR A 444 15.78 -16.73 -7.71
C THR A 444 14.74 -16.27 -6.68
N LEU A 445 13.47 -16.39 -7.03
CA LEU A 445 12.35 -15.94 -6.23
C LEU A 445 12.26 -16.71 -4.91
N ARG A 446 12.22 -16.00 -3.80
CA ARG A 446 12.05 -16.54 -2.45
C ARG A 446 11.51 -15.47 -1.52
N SER A 447 10.89 -15.88 -0.44
CA SER A 447 10.41 -14.99 0.58
C SER A 447 11.18 -15.14 1.89
N ARG A 448 11.08 -14.11 2.73
CA ARG A 448 11.75 -14.03 4.02
C ARG A 448 10.81 -13.40 5.04
N VAL A 449 10.86 -13.89 6.28
CA VAL A 449 10.34 -13.17 7.45
C VAL A 449 11.50 -12.56 8.21
N THR A 450 11.40 -11.28 8.53
CA THR A 450 12.39 -10.55 9.33
C THR A 450 11.68 -9.95 10.54
N VAL A 451 12.32 -10.03 11.70
CA VAL A 451 11.83 -9.45 12.96
C VAL A 451 12.80 -8.38 13.43
N PHE A 452 12.29 -7.19 13.69
CA PHE A 452 13.04 -6.06 14.22
C PHE A 452 12.65 -5.77 15.67
N ASP A 453 13.59 -5.28 16.45
CA ASP A 453 13.32 -4.70 17.77
C ASP A 453 12.79 -3.24 17.67
N GLU A 454 12.58 -2.62 18.82
CA GLU A 454 12.12 -1.22 18.93
C GLU A 454 13.06 -0.20 18.27
N ASN A 455 14.36 -0.52 18.16
CA ASN A 455 15.40 0.32 17.56
C ASN A 455 15.58 0.08 16.04
N MET A 456 14.75 -0.76 15.44
CA MET A 456 14.85 -1.20 14.05
C MET A 456 16.13 -2.01 13.77
N GLU A 457 16.65 -2.74 14.77
CA GLU A 457 17.70 -3.73 14.60
C GLU A 457 17.11 -5.12 14.37
N ILE A 458 17.65 -5.90 13.43
CA ILE A 458 17.16 -7.25 13.13
C ILE A 458 17.56 -8.19 14.28
N VAL A 459 16.57 -8.78 14.92
CA VAL A 459 16.75 -9.77 16.01
C VAL A 459 16.48 -11.20 15.56
N GLY A 460 15.64 -11.40 14.54
CA GLY A 460 15.31 -12.73 14.03
C GLY A 460 15.02 -12.74 12.53
N MET A 461 15.22 -13.92 11.93
CA MET A 461 15.01 -14.08 10.51
C MET A 461 14.70 -15.54 10.13
N LEU A 462 13.73 -15.74 9.25
CA LEU A 462 13.45 -16.99 8.57
C LEU A 462 13.58 -16.77 7.05
N ASP A 463 14.58 -17.39 6.44
CA ASP A 463 14.88 -17.23 5.01
C ASP A 463 14.43 -18.44 4.18
N HIS A 464 14.44 -18.29 2.86
CA HIS A 464 14.12 -19.33 1.87
C HIS A 464 12.71 -19.93 2.03
N ILE A 465 11.75 -19.08 2.39
CA ILE A 465 10.35 -19.47 2.47
C ILE A 465 9.80 -19.51 1.04
N ALA A 466 9.00 -20.54 0.73
CA ALA A 466 8.25 -20.65 -0.51
C ALA A 466 9.11 -20.36 -1.77
N ALA A 467 10.17 -21.14 -1.99
CA ALA A 467 11.05 -20.99 -3.16
C ALA A 467 10.26 -21.11 -4.47
N ASN A 468 10.47 -20.16 -5.38
CA ASN A 468 9.78 -20.03 -6.67
C ASN A 468 8.30 -19.64 -6.58
N GLU A 469 7.86 -19.11 -5.44
CA GLU A 469 6.49 -18.67 -5.18
C GLU A 469 6.46 -17.17 -4.85
N TYR A 470 5.41 -16.49 -5.29
CA TYR A 470 5.09 -15.12 -4.84
C TYR A 470 4.21 -15.16 -3.61
N VAL A 471 4.47 -14.32 -2.63
CA VAL A 471 3.52 -14.11 -1.53
C VAL A 471 2.30 -13.40 -2.10
N GLN A 472 1.15 -14.01 -1.93
CA GLN A 472 -0.12 -13.48 -2.40
C GLN A 472 -0.82 -12.68 -1.32
N THR A 473 -0.91 -13.25 -0.12
CA THR A 473 -1.53 -12.59 1.03
C THR A 473 -0.96 -13.15 2.32
N THR A 474 -0.99 -12.33 3.36
CA THR A 474 -0.57 -12.71 4.70
C THR A 474 -1.61 -12.33 5.74
N ARG A 475 -1.56 -12.99 6.90
CA ARG A 475 -2.35 -12.65 8.08
C ARG A 475 -1.56 -12.94 9.33
N TYR A 476 -1.42 -11.94 10.18
CA TYR A 476 -0.89 -12.12 11.52
C TYR A 476 -2.04 -12.27 12.51
N VAL A 477 -2.02 -13.30 13.34
CA VAL A 477 -2.97 -13.54 14.44
C VAL A 477 -2.16 -13.92 15.68
N GLY A 478 -2.04 -13.02 16.61
CA GLY A 478 -1.15 -13.18 17.75
C GLY A 478 0.29 -13.45 17.28
N ASN A 479 0.84 -14.58 17.69
CA ASN A 479 2.21 -14.98 17.31
C ASN A 479 2.27 -15.96 16.13
N THR A 480 1.21 -16.04 15.33
CA THR A 480 1.19 -16.87 14.13
C THR A 480 1.03 -16.00 12.88
N LEU A 481 1.94 -16.16 11.93
CA LEU A 481 1.80 -15.61 10.60
C LEU A 481 1.26 -16.69 9.66
N TYR A 482 0.11 -16.42 9.06
CA TYR A 482 -0.48 -17.17 7.98
C TYR A 482 -0.05 -16.54 6.65
N LEU A 483 0.53 -17.34 5.76
CA LEU A 483 1.10 -16.87 4.49
C LEU A 483 0.64 -17.76 3.35
N MET A 484 -0.01 -17.19 2.36
CA MET A 484 -0.42 -17.87 1.13
C MET A 484 0.40 -17.38 -0.06
N THR A 485 0.80 -18.31 -0.91
CA THR A 485 1.62 -18.03 -2.09
C THR A 485 0.90 -18.41 -3.37
N TYR A 486 1.49 -18.03 -4.48
CA TYR A 486 1.00 -18.26 -5.82
C TYR A 486 2.17 -18.52 -6.78
N ASN A 487 2.09 -19.53 -7.58
CA ASN A 487 2.82 -19.80 -8.84
C ASN A 487 2.81 -21.30 -9.26
N ASN A 488 3.21 -22.24 -8.38
CA ASN A 488 3.38 -23.65 -8.74
C ASN A 488 2.75 -24.64 -7.75
N GLU A 489 3.02 -24.44 -6.47
CA GLU A 489 2.59 -25.36 -5.41
C GLU A 489 1.53 -24.75 -4.51
N ASP A 490 1.39 -23.41 -4.56
CA ASP A 490 0.41 -22.62 -3.81
C ASP A 490 0.34 -23.01 -2.32
N PRO A 491 1.48 -23.07 -1.59
CA PRO A 491 1.45 -23.48 -0.20
C PRO A 491 0.79 -22.41 0.69
N PHE A 492 -0.01 -22.91 1.63
CA PHE A 492 -0.46 -22.16 2.80
C PHE A 492 0.49 -22.50 3.94
N LEU A 493 1.28 -21.53 4.36
CA LEU A 493 2.30 -21.70 5.39
C LEU A 493 1.84 -21.07 6.70
N LEU A 494 2.10 -21.77 7.81
CA LEU A 494 1.95 -21.27 9.16
C LEU A 494 3.33 -21.07 9.76
N ILE A 495 3.62 -19.84 10.20
CA ILE A 495 4.93 -19.47 10.74
C ILE A 495 4.73 -19.03 12.20
N ASP A 496 5.43 -19.70 13.09
CA ASP A 496 5.46 -19.40 14.51
C ASP A 496 6.46 -18.26 14.78
N LEU A 497 5.97 -17.18 15.37
CA LEU A 497 6.68 -15.95 15.72
C LEU A 497 6.73 -15.74 17.24
N ALA A 498 6.39 -16.75 18.06
CA ALA A 498 6.38 -16.63 19.52
C ALA A 498 7.77 -16.36 20.11
N ASP A 499 8.81 -16.82 19.42
CA ASP A 499 10.20 -16.46 19.71
C ASP A 499 10.69 -15.50 18.62
N PRO A 500 10.77 -14.20 18.89
CA PRO A 500 11.15 -13.20 17.88
C PRO A 500 12.55 -13.41 17.31
N GLU A 501 13.46 -14.05 18.04
CA GLU A 501 14.81 -14.35 17.58
C GLU A 501 14.85 -15.58 16.65
N ASN A 502 13.86 -16.49 16.76
CA ASN A 502 13.85 -17.76 16.04
C ASN A 502 12.51 -18.06 15.35
N PRO A 503 12.07 -17.24 14.40
CA PRO A 503 10.87 -17.52 13.61
C PRO A 503 11.02 -18.84 12.83
N LYS A 504 9.94 -19.65 12.79
CA LYS A 504 10.00 -20.97 12.15
C LYS A 504 8.69 -21.40 11.52
N ILE A 505 8.75 -22.21 10.45
CA ILE A 505 7.56 -22.82 9.87
C ILE A 505 7.03 -23.86 10.85
N SER A 506 5.79 -23.70 11.26
CA SER A 506 5.07 -24.62 12.17
C SER A 506 4.19 -25.60 11.40
N GLY A 507 3.76 -25.25 10.18
CA GLY A 507 2.95 -26.13 9.35
C GLY A 507 2.79 -25.63 7.92
N ASN A 508 2.25 -26.50 7.08
CA ASN A 508 1.87 -26.17 5.71
C ASN A 508 0.66 -26.97 5.24
N LEU A 509 -0.06 -26.40 4.28
CA LEU A 509 -1.13 -27.05 3.55
C LEU A 509 -1.01 -26.70 2.07
N LYS A 510 -1.08 -27.69 1.17
CA LYS A 510 -1.14 -27.41 -0.26
C LYS A 510 -2.56 -27.02 -0.65
N LEU A 511 -2.72 -25.83 -1.20
CA LEU A 511 -4.01 -25.30 -1.65
C LEU A 511 -4.25 -25.62 -3.15
N GLN A 512 -5.50 -25.42 -3.57
CA GLN A 512 -5.87 -25.35 -4.98
C GLN A 512 -6.50 -24.00 -5.25
N GLY A 513 -5.79 -23.17 -6.03
CA GLY A 513 -6.22 -21.83 -6.38
C GLY A 513 -5.43 -20.73 -5.68
N THR A 514 -5.76 -19.49 -6.02
CA THR A 514 -5.14 -18.28 -5.48
C THR A 514 -6.08 -17.63 -4.48
N TYR A 515 -5.54 -17.02 -3.43
CA TYR A 515 -6.30 -16.38 -2.37
C TYR A 515 -5.86 -14.94 -2.20
N SER A 516 -6.83 -14.02 -2.26
CA SER A 516 -6.59 -12.58 -2.08
C SER A 516 -6.87 -12.11 -0.67
N TYR A 517 -7.50 -12.93 0.17
CA TYR A 517 -7.92 -12.52 1.50
C TYR A 517 -8.00 -13.70 2.48
N ILE A 518 -7.58 -13.46 3.71
CA ILE A 518 -7.70 -14.39 4.85
C ILE A 518 -8.34 -13.64 6.01
N HIS A 519 -9.39 -14.24 6.60
CA HIS A 519 -10.07 -13.70 7.77
C HIS A 519 -10.09 -14.73 8.91
N PRO A 520 -9.59 -14.40 10.09
CA PRO A 520 -9.73 -15.27 11.26
C PRO A 520 -11.17 -15.23 11.80
N ILE A 521 -11.71 -16.40 12.15
CA ILE A 521 -12.99 -16.54 12.81
C ILE A 521 -12.82 -17.34 14.10
N GLY A 522 -12.80 -16.62 15.22
CA GLY A 522 -12.43 -17.20 16.50
C GLY A 522 -10.98 -17.71 16.53
N ASP A 523 -10.65 -18.53 17.52
CA ASP A 523 -9.26 -18.86 17.83
C ASP A 523 -8.59 -19.83 16.86
N ASN A 524 -9.36 -20.65 16.13
CA ASN A 524 -8.83 -21.80 15.42
C ASN A 524 -9.34 -21.95 13.98
N LEU A 525 -10.14 -21.02 13.50
CA LEU A 525 -10.69 -21.08 12.14
C LEU A 525 -10.25 -19.87 11.33
N LEU A 526 -10.01 -20.11 10.05
CA LEU A 526 -9.75 -19.06 9.05
C LEU A 526 -10.70 -19.23 7.87
N VAL A 527 -11.13 -18.12 7.31
CA VAL A 527 -11.80 -18.09 6.03
C VAL A 527 -10.84 -17.52 4.99
N GLY A 528 -10.67 -18.21 3.86
CA GLY A 528 -9.91 -17.73 2.71
C GLY A 528 -10.85 -17.40 1.56
N PHE A 529 -10.67 -16.20 0.99
CA PHE A 529 -11.39 -15.77 -0.20
C PHE A 529 -10.44 -15.72 -1.40
N GLY A 530 -10.81 -16.37 -2.51
CA GLY A 530 -9.91 -16.50 -3.65
C GLY A 530 -10.59 -17.06 -4.89
N THR A 531 -9.79 -17.71 -5.75
CA THR A 531 -10.28 -18.30 -7.01
C THR A 531 -9.75 -19.71 -7.19
N THR A 532 -10.44 -20.52 -8.00
CA THR A 532 -9.90 -21.82 -8.45
C THR A 532 -8.72 -21.58 -9.39
N GLY A 533 -7.68 -22.45 -9.33
CA GLY A 533 -6.44 -22.28 -10.10
C GLY A 533 -6.50 -22.68 -11.57
N ASP A 534 -7.63 -23.21 -12.08
CA ASP A 534 -7.76 -23.61 -13.49
C ASP A 534 -8.38 -22.48 -14.31
N TRP A 535 -7.62 -21.92 -15.26
CA TRP A 535 -8.10 -20.88 -16.18
C TRP A 535 -9.31 -21.30 -17.04
N ARG A 536 -9.60 -22.62 -17.11
CA ARG A 536 -10.77 -23.18 -17.83
C ARG A 536 -12.03 -23.30 -16.95
N ASP A 537 -11.85 -23.34 -15.63
CA ASP A 537 -12.92 -23.40 -14.64
C ASP A 537 -12.63 -22.39 -13.51
N TRP A 538 -12.41 -21.15 -13.91
CA TRP A 538 -12.11 -20.08 -12.97
C TRP A 538 -13.39 -19.63 -12.25
N ARG A 539 -13.42 -19.88 -10.94
CA ARG A 539 -14.54 -19.51 -10.08
C ARG A 539 -14.04 -18.87 -8.79
N THR A 540 -14.80 -17.92 -8.30
CA THR A 540 -14.59 -17.38 -6.96
C THR A 540 -14.91 -18.46 -5.93
N LYS A 541 -14.09 -18.55 -4.90
CA LYS A 541 -14.11 -19.59 -3.87
C LYS A 541 -13.99 -18.95 -2.49
N LEU A 542 -14.82 -19.41 -1.55
CA LEU A 542 -14.73 -19.14 -0.13
C LEU A 542 -14.38 -20.44 0.58
N SER A 543 -13.28 -20.53 1.28
CA SER A 543 -12.80 -21.74 1.96
C SER A 543 -12.73 -21.54 3.45
N LEU A 544 -13.06 -22.58 4.20
CA LEU A 544 -12.96 -22.63 5.67
C LEU A 544 -11.82 -23.56 6.08
N TYR A 545 -10.91 -23.07 6.88
CA TYR A 545 -9.76 -23.81 7.39
C TYR A 545 -9.82 -23.99 8.89
N ASP A 546 -9.45 -25.19 9.35
CA ASP A 546 -9.12 -25.48 10.76
C ASP A 546 -7.60 -25.36 10.92
N VAL A 547 -7.17 -24.45 11.77
CA VAL A 547 -5.77 -24.19 12.10
C VAL A 547 -5.47 -24.48 13.58
N SER A 548 -6.37 -25.18 14.28
CA SER A 548 -6.20 -25.57 15.68
C SER A 548 -4.94 -26.42 15.93
N ASN A 549 -4.51 -27.17 14.92
CA ASN A 549 -3.23 -27.83 14.89
C ASN A 549 -2.32 -27.19 13.84
N PRO A 550 -1.46 -26.24 14.21
CA PRO A 550 -0.59 -25.56 13.25
C PRO A 550 0.27 -26.49 12.40
N SER A 551 0.66 -27.67 12.91
CA SER A 551 1.45 -28.64 12.15
C SER A 551 0.65 -29.43 11.09
N ASN A 552 -0.68 -29.33 11.11
CA ASN A 552 -1.55 -30.04 10.18
C ASN A 552 -2.85 -29.25 9.94
N PRO A 553 -2.78 -28.08 9.32
CA PRO A 553 -3.97 -27.32 8.94
C PRO A 553 -4.78 -28.09 7.90
N ILE A 554 -6.11 -27.96 7.93
CA ILE A 554 -7.00 -28.67 7.00
C ILE A 554 -8.08 -27.74 6.46
N GLU A 555 -8.47 -27.92 5.20
CA GLU A 555 -9.66 -27.30 4.63
C GLU A 555 -10.89 -28.12 5.05
N LEU A 556 -11.82 -27.48 5.79
CA LEU A 556 -13.05 -28.14 6.28
C LEU A 556 -14.17 -28.13 5.28
N ASP A 557 -14.35 -27.01 4.58
CA ASP A 557 -15.42 -26.79 3.64
C ASP A 557 -15.07 -25.70 2.64
N ALA A 558 -15.77 -25.65 1.50
CA ALA A 558 -15.63 -24.60 0.50
C ALA A 558 -16.95 -24.30 -0.19
N PHE A 559 -17.23 -23.02 -0.39
CA PHE A 559 -18.35 -22.53 -1.19
C PHE A 559 -17.81 -21.95 -2.51
N PHE A 560 -18.45 -22.28 -3.63
CA PHE A 560 -18.10 -21.77 -4.97
C PHE A 560 -19.20 -20.87 -5.48
N PHE A 561 -18.85 -19.64 -5.79
CA PHE A 561 -19.76 -18.69 -6.41
C PHE A 561 -20.02 -19.08 -7.87
N ASN A 562 -21.22 -18.74 -8.39
CA ASN A 562 -21.48 -18.94 -9.81
C ASN A 562 -20.61 -18.01 -10.67
N PRO A 563 -20.25 -18.40 -11.91
CA PRO A 563 -19.39 -17.58 -12.77
C PRO A 563 -19.92 -16.18 -13.06
N ASP A 564 -21.22 -15.99 -13.07
CA ASP A 564 -21.89 -14.69 -13.29
C ASP A 564 -22.03 -13.87 -12.01
N GLU A 565 -21.77 -14.46 -10.85
CA GLU A 565 -21.79 -13.84 -9.53
C GLU A 565 -20.38 -13.43 -9.13
N TYR A 566 -19.77 -12.52 -9.90
CA TYR A 566 -18.46 -11.99 -9.57
C TYR A 566 -18.55 -11.20 -8.27
N GLY A 567 -18.20 -11.83 -7.16
CA GLY A 567 -17.75 -11.13 -5.99
C GLY A 567 -16.36 -10.55 -6.28
N SER A 568 -16.30 -9.38 -6.88
CA SER A 568 -15.04 -8.64 -6.93
C SER A 568 -14.81 -8.06 -5.55
N PHE A 569 -14.13 -8.84 -4.74
CA PHE A 569 -13.76 -8.47 -3.39
C PHE A 569 -12.56 -7.52 -3.50
N TYR A 570 -12.84 -6.22 -3.70
CA TYR A 570 -11.79 -5.22 -3.88
C TYR A 570 -11.45 -4.45 -2.61
N ASP A 571 -12.28 -4.56 -1.56
CA ASP A 571 -12.12 -3.77 -0.35
C ASP A 571 -12.50 -4.60 0.90
N TYR A 572 -11.54 -4.82 1.76
CA TYR A 572 -11.73 -5.62 2.99
C TYR A 572 -12.72 -5.00 3.99
N HIS A 573 -12.93 -3.69 3.95
CA HIS A 573 -13.97 -3.04 4.76
C HIS A 573 -15.38 -3.50 4.39
N GLY A 574 -15.57 -4.08 3.19
CA GLY A 574 -16.85 -4.66 2.79
C GLY A 574 -17.20 -5.95 3.52
N PHE A 575 -16.20 -6.62 4.10
CA PHE A 575 -16.40 -7.85 4.85
C PHE A 575 -16.97 -7.56 6.24
N THR A 576 -18.05 -8.22 6.62
CA THR A 576 -18.66 -8.08 7.94
C THR A 576 -18.73 -9.42 8.63
N TRP A 577 -18.14 -9.55 9.82
CA TRP A 577 -18.25 -10.73 10.69
C TRP A 577 -19.04 -10.41 11.94
N ASN A 578 -20.05 -11.25 12.24
CA ASN A 578 -20.82 -11.22 13.49
C ASN A 578 -20.52 -12.49 14.27
N ALA A 579 -19.53 -12.44 15.15
CA ALA A 579 -19.10 -13.58 15.93
C ALA A 579 -20.21 -14.15 16.84
N ALA A 580 -21.06 -13.29 17.40
CA ALA A 580 -22.14 -13.73 18.27
C ALA A 580 -23.19 -14.61 17.56
N ARG A 581 -23.27 -14.52 16.24
CA ARG A 581 -24.23 -15.24 15.41
C ARG A 581 -23.56 -16.20 14.42
N ASN A 582 -22.25 -16.24 14.36
CA ASN A 582 -21.48 -16.95 13.34
C ASN A 582 -21.90 -16.57 11.91
N LEU A 583 -22.24 -15.31 11.69
CA LEU A 583 -22.69 -14.80 10.40
C LEU A 583 -21.61 -13.95 9.74
N MET A 584 -21.38 -14.23 8.47
CA MET A 584 -20.46 -13.51 7.62
C MET A 584 -21.22 -12.91 6.45
N VAL A 585 -20.93 -11.64 6.14
CA VAL A 585 -21.46 -10.98 4.93
C VAL A 585 -20.34 -10.63 4.00
N VAL A 586 -20.47 -11.05 2.75
CA VAL A 586 -19.50 -10.81 1.67
C VAL A 586 -20.21 -10.00 0.58
N PRO A 587 -19.73 -8.81 0.21
CA PRO A 587 -20.29 -8.05 -0.88
C PRO A 587 -19.91 -8.66 -2.23
N GLY A 588 -20.90 -8.76 -3.14
CA GLY A 588 -20.69 -8.96 -4.56
C GLY A 588 -20.78 -7.65 -5.32
N TYR A 589 -21.05 -7.71 -6.62
CA TYR A 589 -21.25 -6.49 -7.41
C TYR A 589 -22.58 -5.79 -7.05
N ASP A 590 -23.70 -6.48 -7.27
CA ASP A 590 -25.06 -6.01 -6.96
C ASP A 590 -25.73 -6.85 -5.88
N THR A 591 -24.99 -7.73 -5.22
CA THR A 591 -25.52 -8.74 -4.30
C THR A 591 -24.67 -8.81 -3.03
N ALA A 592 -25.30 -8.88 -1.88
CA ALA A 592 -24.65 -9.31 -0.65
C ALA A 592 -24.93 -10.79 -0.37
N PHE A 593 -23.89 -11.56 -0.11
CA PHE A 593 -23.98 -12.95 0.28
C PHE A 593 -23.83 -13.09 1.80
N VAL A 594 -24.83 -13.69 2.44
CA VAL A 594 -24.82 -13.91 3.90
C VAL A 594 -24.63 -15.39 4.16
N PHE A 595 -23.57 -15.73 4.89
CA PHE A 595 -23.22 -17.09 5.25
C PHE A 595 -23.32 -17.31 6.75
N GLU A 596 -23.75 -18.50 7.16
CA GLU A 596 -23.51 -19.02 8.52
C GLU A 596 -22.29 -19.93 8.48
N ILE A 597 -21.33 -19.69 9.39
CA ILE A 597 -20.14 -20.54 9.58
C ILE A 597 -20.33 -21.30 10.88
N LYS A 598 -20.68 -22.56 10.77
CA LYS A 598 -20.99 -23.37 11.95
C LYS A 598 -20.67 -24.85 11.73
N ASP A 599 -20.20 -25.51 12.80
CA ASP A 599 -19.87 -26.93 12.80
C ASP A 599 -18.93 -27.35 11.62
N GLY A 600 -17.97 -26.48 11.27
CA GLY A 600 -17.04 -26.72 10.19
C GLY A 600 -17.64 -26.59 8.80
N LYS A 601 -18.77 -25.89 8.64
CA LYS A 601 -19.52 -25.74 7.39
C LYS A 601 -19.78 -24.28 7.05
N ILE A 602 -19.77 -23.99 5.73
CA ILE A 602 -20.18 -22.72 5.13
C ILE A 602 -21.59 -22.92 4.57
N THR A 603 -22.58 -22.23 5.11
CA THR A 603 -23.96 -22.33 4.67
C THR A 603 -24.43 -20.98 4.16
N LEU A 604 -24.81 -20.87 2.89
CA LEU A 604 -25.42 -19.67 2.35
C LEU A 604 -26.85 -19.52 2.91
N MET A 605 -27.05 -18.47 3.69
CA MET A 605 -28.31 -18.17 4.34
C MET A 605 -29.18 -17.26 3.50
N LYS A 606 -28.54 -16.34 2.76
CA LYS A 606 -29.29 -15.35 1.98
C LYS A 606 -28.40 -14.74 0.90
N GLU A 607 -29.04 -14.48 -0.24
CA GLU A 607 -28.56 -13.56 -1.28
C GLU A 607 -29.45 -12.31 -1.24
N ASP A 608 -28.86 -11.15 -1.17
CA ASP A 608 -29.58 -9.87 -1.15
C ASP A 608 -29.18 -9.04 -2.39
N VAL A 609 -30.08 -9.05 -3.38
CA VAL A 609 -29.86 -8.39 -4.67
C VAL A 609 -30.37 -6.95 -4.64
N HIS A 610 -29.53 -6.01 -4.98
CA HIS A 610 -29.82 -4.60 -5.17
C HIS A 610 -29.84 -4.27 -6.66
N LYS A 611 -31.00 -4.21 -7.25
CA LYS A 611 -31.12 -3.99 -8.71
C LYS A 611 -30.52 -2.64 -9.14
N ASN A 612 -29.62 -2.71 -10.08
CA ASN A 612 -28.88 -1.55 -10.62
C ASN A 612 -28.07 -0.78 -9.57
N GLY A 613 -27.76 -1.40 -8.43
CA GLY A 613 -26.96 -0.82 -7.37
C GLY A 613 -25.66 -1.58 -7.20
N TYR A 614 -24.65 -0.90 -6.66
CA TYR A 614 -23.39 -1.50 -6.25
C TYR A 614 -23.39 -1.70 -4.74
N VAL A 615 -23.36 -2.96 -4.28
CA VAL A 615 -23.28 -3.30 -2.84
C VAL A 615 -21.86 -3.14 -2.36
N ALA A 616 -21.63 -2.17 -1.50
CA ALA A 616 -20.29 -1.85 -1.01
C ALA A 616 -20.03 -2.30 0.42
N ARG A 617 -21.05 -2.26 1.29
CA ARG A 617 -20.92 -2.48 2.74
C ARG A 617 -22.12 -3.20 3.32
N SER A 618 -21.90 -3.75 4.51
CA SER A 618 -22.99 -4.14 5.42
C SER A 618 -22.64 -3.75 6.86
N ALA A 619 -23.64 -3.60 7.70
CA ALA A 619 -23.48 -3.38 9.13
C ALA A 619 -24.62 -4.08 9.89
N TYR A 620 -24.35 -4.53 11.10
CA TYR A 620 -25.42 -5.02 11.96
C TYR A 620 -25.57 -4.13 13.21
N ILE A 621 -26.81 -4.00 13.68
CA ILE A 621 -27.15 -3.36 14.95
C ILE A 621 -28.16 -4.25 15.65
N GLY A 622 -27.76 -4.86 16.78
CA GLY A 622 -28.54 -5.84 17.52
C GLY A 622 -28.94 -7.03 16.64
N GLU A 623 -30.25 -7.19 16.41
CA GLU A 623 -30.80 -8.29 15.59
C GLU A 623 -30.97 -7.93 14.10
N ASN A 624 -30.52 -6.77 13.68
CA ASN A 624 -30.80 -6.27 12.34
C ASN A 624 -29.53 -6.12 11.54
N LEU A 625 -29.57 -6.58 10.27
CA LEU A 625 -28.54 -6.41 9.26
C LEU A 625 -28.97 -5.31 8.30
N TYR A 626 -28.09 -4.37 8.05
CA TYR A 626 -28.19 -3.30 7.06
C TYR A 626 -27.23 -3.59 5.91
N VAL A 627 -27.74 -3.67 4.69
CA VAL A 627 -26.94 -3.86 3.47
C VAL A 627 -27.01 -2.59 2.65
N PHE A 628 -25.85 -2.02 2.31
CA PHE A 628 -25.73 -0.71 1.69
C PHE A 628 -25.35 -0.83 0.22
N SER A 629 -26.13 -0.20 -0.64
CA SER A 629 -25.75 0.07 -2.02
C SER A 629 -25.93 1.56 -2.32
N ASP A 630 -25.41 2.00 -3.44
CA ASP A 630 -25.57 3.38 -3.92
C ASP A 630 -26.99 3.76 -4.31
N VAL A 631 -27.91 2.81 -4.40
CA VAL A 631 -29.34 3.04 -4.76
C VAL A 631 -30.30 2.89 -3.58
N GLU A 632 -30.02 1.97 -2.66
CA GLU A 632 -30.93 1.66 -1.56
C GLU A 632 -30.20 0.97 -0.40
N ILE A 633 -30.83 0.96 0.77
CA ILE A 633 -30.36 0.25 1.96
C ILE A 633 -31.44 -0.76 2.34
N HIS A 634 -31.10 -2.04 2.34
CA HIS A 634 -32.01 -3.10 2.80
C HIS A 634 -31.77 -3.38 4.28
N VAL A 635 -32.85 -3.53 5.03
CA VAL A 635 -32.81 -3.84 6.46
C VAL A 635 -33.49 -5.17 6.72
N TYR A 636 -32.77 -6.12 7.29
CA TYR A 636 -33.25 -7.47 7.60
C TYR A 636 -33.22 -7.73 9.10
N ASN A 637 -34.22 -8.48 9.56
CA ASN A 637 -34.12 -9.14 10.86
C ASN A 637 -33.38 -10.48 10.70
N MET A 638 -32.24 -10.63 11.37
CA MET A 638 -31.39 -11.81 11.25
C MET A 638 -31.96 -13.08 11.88
N ASN A 639 -33.03 -13.00 12.68
CA ASN A 639 -33.66 -14.20 13.28
C ASN A 639 -34.55 -14.94 12.28
N ASN A 640 -35.12 -14.26 11.31
CA ASN A 640 -36.05 -14.84 10.35
C ASN A 640 -35.83 -14.45 8.90
N TRP A 641 -34.81 -13.64 8.62
CA TRP A 641 -34.42 -13.13 7.32
C TRP A 641 -35.52 -12.36 6.57
N GLN A 642 -36.49 -11.80 7.32
CA GLN A 642 -37.47 -10.88 6.72
C GLN A 642 -36.83 -9.50 6.51
N ARG A 643 -37.02 -8.96 5.31
CA ARG A 643 -36.73 -7.57 5.03
C ARG A 643 -37.80 -6.72 5.73
N VAL A 644 -37.38 -5.99 6.76
CA VAL A 644 -38.28 -5.18 7.60
C VAL A 644 -38.39 -3.75 7.13
N ASN A 645 -37.39 -3.29 6.33
CA ASN A 645 -37.39 -1.94 5.77
C ASN A 645 -36.54 -1.86 4.49
N THR A 646 -36.75 -0.82 3.70
CA THR A 646 -35.91 -0.40 2.58
C THR A 646 -35.87 1.13 2.57
N LEU A 647 -34.66 1.70 2.57
CA LEU A 647 -34.44 3.14 2.43
C LEU A 647 -33.90 3.40 1.03
N SER A 648 -34.65 4.14 0.22
CA SER A 648 -34.20 4.56 -1.11
C SER A 648 -33.25 5.75 -1.00
N ILE A 649 -32.20 5.74 -1.80
CA ILE A 649 -31.21 6.81 -1.90
C ILE A 649 -31.55 7.66 -3.12
N GLU A 650 -31.61 8.97 -2.93
CA GLU A 650 -31.84 9.91 -4.01
C GLU A 650 -30.72 9.79 -5.05
N GLN A 651 -31.09 9.58 -6.30
CA GLN A 651 -30.13 9.42 -7.38
C GLN A 651 -29.78 10.79 -8.00
N PRO A 652 -28.49 11.00 -8.40
CA PRO A 652 -28.12 12.21 -9.10
C PRO A 652 -28.92 12.36 -10.40
N VAL A 653 -29.49 13.53 -10.61
CA VAL A 653 -30.14 13.85 -11.89
C VAL A 653 -29.08 14.39 -12.83
N TYR A 654 -28.69 13.60 -13.81
CA TYR A 654 -27.85 14.08 -14.92
C TYR A 654 -28.79 14.69 -15.96
N PRO A 655 -28.61 15.99 -16.31
CA PRO A 655 -29.41 16.58 -17.36
C PRO A 655 -29.19 15.82 -18.67
N ASP A 656 -30.29 15.44 -19.34
CA ASP A 656 -30.24 14.83 -20.67
C ASP A 656 -29.81 15.91 -21.68
N TYR A 657 -28.52 15.98 -21.95
CA TYR A 657 -27.98 16.88 -22.97
C TYR A 657 -28.16 16.21 -24.31
N GLY A 658 -29.29 16.54 -25.00
CA GLY A 658 -29.39 16.29 -26.42
C GLY A 658 -28.12 16.77 -27.12
N LEU A 659 -27.49 15.89 -27.89
CA LEU A 659 -26.25 16.15 -28.61
C LEU A 659 -26.32 17.50 -29.33
N ILE A 660 -25.64 18.53 -28.79
CA ILE A 660 -25.45 19.79 -29.53
C ILE A 660 -24.35 19.51 -30.52
N TYR A 661 -24.74 19.08 -31.72
CA TYR A 661 -23.80 18.99 -32.85
C TYR A 661 -23.35 20.40 -33.21
N PRO A 662 -22.06 20.65 -33.31
CA PRO A 662 -21.60 21.90 -33.89
C PRO A 662 -22.03 21.94 -35.35
N THR A 663 -22.72 23.02 -35.76
CA THR A 663 -23.26 23.20 -37.08
C THR A 663 -22.19 23.42 -38.17
N HIS A 664 -20.91 23.18 -37.93
CA HIS A 664 -19.82 23.26 -38.91
C HIS A 664 -18.84 22.11 -38.73
N GLY A 665 -18.81 21.28 -39.73
CA GLY A 665 -17.96 20.14 -40.12
C GLY A 665 -16.62 19.92 -39.40
N GLY A 666 -16.62 19.33 -38.19
CA GLY A 666 -15.45 18.73 -37.57
C GLY A 666 -15.55 17.19 -37.60
N PRO A 667 -14.47 16.45 -37.48
CA PRO A 667 -14.45 15.00 -37.59
C PRO A 667 -15.32 14.34 -36.54
N ILE A 668 -16.21 13.48 -37.00
CA ILE A 668 -17.06 12.61 -36.15
C ILE A 668 -16.15 11.58 -35.50
N TYR A 669 -16.03 11.59 -34.17
CA TYR A 669 -15.51 10.44 -33.45
C TYR A 669 -16.61 9.39 -33.35
N PRO A 670 -16.32 8.10 -33.67
CA PRO A 670 -17.33 7.06 -33.62
C PRO A 670 -17.82 6.88 -32.18
N THR A 671 -19.13 6.97 -32.01
CA THR A 671 -19.80 6.50 -30.80
C THR A 671 -19.47 5.02 -30.61
N HIS A 672 -19.09 4.62 -29.40
CA HIS A 672 -19.00 3.21 -29.06
C HIS A 672 -20.39 2.58 -29.23
N GLU A 673 -20.61 1.96 -30.38
CA GLU A 673 -21.66 0.94 -30.51
C GLU A 673 -21.17 -0.30 -29.78
N GLU A 674 -21.94 -0.75 -28.80
CA GLU A 674 -21.72 -2.05 -28.17
C GLU A 674 -21.73 -3.13 -29.26
N PRO A 675 -20.79 -4.08 -29.27
CA PRO A 675 -20.83 -5.20 -30.18
C PRO A 675 -21.99 -6.12 -29.77
N ILE A 676 -23.00 -6.18 -30.60
CA ILE A 676 -24.01 -7.25 -30.54
C ILE A 676 -23.30 -8.53 -30.94
N TYR A 677 -23.01 -9.39 -30.00
CA TYR A 677 -22.61 -10.76 -30.26
C TYR A 677 -23.87 -11.57 -30.62
N GLY A 678 -23.96 -11.96 -31.89
CA GLY A 678 -24.82 -13.00 -32.38
C GLY A 678 -24.16 -14.38 -32.29
#